data_ea39a2cba475ce66cb6d7f7c8242d936
#
_entry.id   ea39a2cba475ce66cb6d7f7c8242d936
#
_cell.length_a   1.000
_cell.length_b   1.000
_cell.length_c   1.000
_cell.angle_alpha   90.00
_cell.angle_beta   90.00
_cell.angle_gamma   90.00
#
_symmetry.space_group_name_H-M   'P 1'
#
loop_
_entity.id
_entity.type
_entity.pdbx_description
1 polymer ?
#
loop_
_entity_poly.entity_id
_entity_poly.type
_entity_poly.pdbx_seq_one_letter_code
_entity_poly.pdbx_strand_id
1 'polypeptide(L)'
;MATVASPYPGPAVEALRPTGALRWFTTVDHKDIGILYLATSFAFMLLGGLEALLIRIQLAVPRNTFLQPGAYDAVFTMHGTTMIFLVIMPILLGFANYIVPLQIGARDMAFPRLNAFSYWLLLFGGLILYFSFLGGTPPDTGWFNYAPLSEPPFSLDPSVNYWALGLLVTSVGTIATGVNLLVTVVTMRAPGMGWFRMPVFTWMSLITAWLILAAIPSLTAAQAMLLIDRYLGAHFFDVRYGGDAVLWQHLFWYFGHPEVYIMALPAFGIISEVIPVFARKPLFGYGVVVASGIAIAFLSVTVWAHHMFTVGLGDVADAFFGLSSMTIAVPTGVKVFSWLATLWGGRIHLNVAMLYALAFVLQFTIGGLTGVHFATVPLDWQTHDTYYVVAHFHYVLGGGSLFAILAATYYWFPKITGRLLDERVGRWIFWGLVIGFNLTFFPMHLLGLKGMPRRTYTYDAFPGWGELNFAQTIGALIQAVFILLLVWDVMRTLRRGARASDNPWNGWTLEWATSSPPPAYNFVALPPIGSARPLWDLQHNVAAVEARPDPTRQWRAPIVGILAFIFSEATFFGALIVTFLEYRTRSPGPSPHDLDVPRTLIFSFFLFASSGTVYLGERRLERDDQRGFLTWWVASIVLGAIFLAGQVTEYARLYADGITISTNLFTSAFFTLTGFHGFHVFVGLIALAVVGVLARAGDFHHRRRVVVDTVSIYWHFVDGIWVIIFSLVYLLGLVS
;
A
#
# COMPACT_ATOMS: atom_id res chain seq x y z
N MET A 1 -1.32 -35.66 -24.17
CA MET A 1 -1.36 -34.43 -23.38
C MET A 1 -1.47 -33.25 -24.35
N ALA A 2 -2.61 -32.59 -24.43
CA ALA A 2 -2.77 -31.40 -25.27
C ALA A 2 -2.22 -30.19 -24.51
N THR A 3 -0.97 -29.83 -24.81
CA THR A 3 -0.42 -28.52 -24.39
C THR A 3 -1.04 -27.45 -25.26
N VAL A 4 -1.74 -26.51 -24.67
CA VAL A 4 -2.18 -25.30 -25.39
C VAL A 4 -0.90 -24.52 -25.71
N ALA A 5 -0.54 -24.42 -27.01
CA ALA A 5 0.62 -23.66 -27.45
C ALA A 5 0.47 -22.21 -26.94
N SER A 6 1.54 -21.66 -26.37
CA SER A 6 1.57 -20.25 -25.96
C SER A 6 1.26 -19.37 -27.19
N PRO A 7 0.29 -18.45 -27.12
CA PRO A 7 -0.02 -17.55 -28.21
C PRO A 7 1.08 -16.47 -28.44
N TYR A 8 2.23 -16.60 -27.78
CA TYR A 8 3.29 -15.59 -27.79
C TYR A 8 4.51 -16.04 -28.60
N PRO A 9 5.16 -15.16 -29.36
CA PRO A 9 6.37 -15.48 -30.11
C PRO A 9 7.51 -15.83 -29.16
N GLY A 10 8.17 -16.92 -29.45
CA GLY A 10 9.30 -17.46 -28.69
C GLY A 10 10.58 -16.61 -28.72
N PRO A 11 11.75 -17.21 -28.78
CA PRO A 11 13.07 -16.66 -28.40
C PRO A 11 13.50 -15.33 -28.98
N ALA A 12 12.84 -14.79 -30.01
CA ALA A 12 13.18 -13.48 -30.62
C ALA A 12 13.03 -12.28 -29.65
N VAL A 13 12.28 -12.43 -28.54
CA VAL A 13 12.07 -11.36 -27.54
C VAL A 13 13.27 -11.26 -26.56
N GLU A 14 14.03 -12.32 -26.36
CA GLU A 14 15.21 -12.31 -25.49
C GLU A 14 16.38 -11.49 -26.09
N ALA A 15 16.46 -11.41 -27.42
CA ALA A 15 17.50 -10.65 -28.12
C ALA A 15 17.39 -9.13 -27.96
N LEU A 16 16.27 -8.60 -27.48
CA LEU A 16 16.00 -7.17 -27.31
C LEU A 16 16.17 -6.67 -25.87
N ARG A 17 16.55 -7.54 -24.93
CA ARG A 17 16.75 -7.10 -23.52
C ARG A 17 18.05 -6.32 -23.37
N PRO A 18 18.04 -5.14 -22.73
CA PRO A 18 19.26 -4.48 -22.30
C PRO A 18 20.10 -5.43 -21.44
N THR A 19 21.41 -5.40 -21.61
CA THR A 19 22.36 -6.23 -20.84
C THR A 19 23.17 -5.36 -19.87
N GLY A 20 23.81 -5.97 -18.88
CA GLY A 20 24.66 -5.27 -17.93
C GLY A 20 23.87 -4.36 -16.96
N ALA A 21 24.53 -3.30 -16.47
CA ALA A 21 23.96 -2.37 -15.50
C ALA A 21 22.75 -1.60 -16.06
N LEU A 22 22.76 -1.25 -17.35
CA LEU A 22 21.69 -0.49 -17.99
C LEU A 22 20.33 -1.21 -17.91
N ARG A 23 20.33 -2.54 -17.88
CA ARG A 23 19.10 -3.34 -17.69
C ARG A 23 18.31 -2.88 -16.47
N TRP A 24 18.95 -2.68 -15.34
CA TRP A 24 18.31 -2.34 -14.08
C TRP A 24 17.69 -0.94 -14.06
N PHE A 25 18.18 -0.02 -14.87
CA PHE A 25 17.65 1.33 -14.98
C PHE A 25 16.52 1.47 -16.01
N THR A 26 16.45 0.59 -17.00
CA THR A 26 15.54 0.73 -18.14
C THR A 26 14.53 -0.41 -18.28
N THR A 27 14.61 -1.43 -17.40
CA THR A 27 13.72 -2.58 -17.45
C THR A 27 12.27 -2.19 -17.17
N VAL A 28 11.36 -2.89 -17.84
CA VAL A 28 9.91 -2.86 -17.56
C VAL A 28 9.38 -4.27 -17.27
N ASP A 29 10.25 -5.29 -17.27
CA ASP A 29 9.90 -6.68 -16.97
C ASP A 29 9.54 -6.83 -15.49
N HIS A 30 8.38 -7.41 -15.20
CA HIS A 30 7.87 -7.55 -13.83
C HIS A 30 8.83 -8.30 -12.89
N LYS A 31 9.63 -9.22 -13.42
CA LYS A 31 10.59 -9.99 -12.62
C LYS A 31 11.76 -9.12 -12.16
N ASP A 32 12.31 -8.31 -13.07
CA ASP A 32 13.37 -7.38 -12.75
C ASP A 32 12.90 -6.31 -11.76
N ILE A 33 11.71 -5.75 -12.00
CA ILE A 33 11.09 -4.76 -11.08
C ILE A 33 10.83 -5.41 -9.71
N GLY A 34 10.34 -6.64 -9.66
CA GLY A 34 10.19 -7.39 -8.41
C GLY A 34 11.52 -7.57 -7.66
N ILE A 35 12.61 -7.89 -8.36
CA ILE A 35 13.95 -7.98 -7.76
C ILE A 35 14.42 -6.61 -7.24
N LEU A 36 14.18 -5.53 -7.99
CA LEU A 36 14.52 -4.17 -7.56
C LEU A 36 13.78 -3.79 -6.27
N TYR A 37 12.46 -4.06 -6.17
CA TYR A 37 11.71 -3.89 -4.94
C TYR A 37 12.33 -4.65 -3.78
N LEU A 38 12.57 -5.96 -3.96
CA LEU A 38 13.15 -6.82 -2.92
C LEU A 38 14.53 -6.32 -2.48
N ALA A 39 15.44 -6.06 -3.40
CA ALA A 39 16.81 -5.63 -3.09
C ALA A 39 16.85 -4.28 -2.38
N THR A 40 16.08 -3.29 -2.88
CA THR A 40 16.00 -1.95 -2.29
C THR A 40 15.41 -2.00 -0.88
N SER A 41 14.32 -2.74 -0.69
CA SER A 41 13.67 -2.84 0.61
C SER A 41 14.47 -3.66 1.61
N PHE A 42 15.21 -4.68 1.19
CA PHE A 42 16.18 -5.34 2.05
C PHE A 42 17.34 -4.41 2.46
N ALA A 43 17.79 -3.50 1.58
CA ALA A 43 18.76 -2.47 1.96
C ALA A 43 18.19 -1.50 3.01
N PHE A 44 16.96 -1.03 2.83
CA PHE A 44 16.27 -0.21 3.84
C PHE A 44 16.03 -0.99 5.15
N MET A 45 15.78 -2.30 5.10
CA MET A 45 15.67 -3.14 6.31
C MET A 45 16.96 -3.13 7.14
N LEU A 46 18.13 -3.09 6.51
CA LEU A 46 19.39 -2.97 7.25
C LEU A 46 19.53 -1.60 7.92
N LEU A 47 19.10 -0.52 7.25
CA LEU A 47 19.11 0.82 7.84
C LEU A 47 18.12 0.93 9.01
N GLY A 48 16.85 0.54 8.81
CA GLY A 48 15.85 0.55 9.88
C GLY A 48 16.19 -0.43 11.01
N GLY A 49 16.89 -1.53 10.72
CA GLY A 49 17.42 -2.44 11.71
C GLY A 49 18.54 -1.82 12.56
N LEU A 50 19.43 -1.04 11.95
CA LEU A 50 20.44 -0.26 12.65
C LEU A 50 19.79 0.76 13.59
N GLU A 51 18.77 1.48 13.12
CA GLU A 51 17.98 2.43 13.93
C GLU A 51 17.36 1.72 15.14
N ALA A 52 16.80 0.51 14.97
CA ALA A 52 16.28 -0.29 16.08
C ALA A 52 17.35 -0.67 17.10
N LEU A 53 18.56 -1.00 16.64
CA LEU A 53 19.69 -1.30 17.55
C LEU A 53 20.09 -0.07 18.36
N LEU A 54 20.13 1.11 17.77
CA LEU A 54 20.43 2.36 18.47
C LEU A 54 19.39 2.65 19.56
N ILE A 55 18.09 2.44 19.27
CA ILE A 55 17.01 2.52 20.27
C ILE A 55 17.28 1.55 21.43
N ARG A 56 17.62 0.30 21.12
CA ARG A 56 17.82 -0.72 22.16
C ARG A 56 19.08 -0.47 23.00
N ILE A 57 20.16 0.04 22.39
CA ILE A 57 21.38 0.44 23.11
C ILE A 57 21.06 1.59 24.05
N GLN A 58 20.30 2.61 23.61
CA GLN A 58 19.89 3.73 24.46
C GLN A 58 19.10 3.25 25.69
N LEU A 59 18.26 2.25 25.54
CA LEU A 59 17.40 1.74 26.60
C LEU A 59 18.00 0.52 27.36
N ALA A 60 19.26 0.16 27.11
CA ALA A 60 19.87 -1.02 27.71
C ALA A 60 19.97 -0.93 29.22
N VAL A 61 20.22 0.27 29.74
CA VAL A 61 20.39 0.54 31.18
C VAL A 61 19.66 1.83 31.57
N PRO A 62 19.23 1.96 32.86
CA PRO A 62 18.62 3.18 33.37
C PRO A 62 19.55 4.39 33.22
N ARG A 63 18.97 5.57 32.99
CA ARG A 63 19.68 6.86 32.85
C ARG A 63 20.81 6.87 31.82
N ASN A 64 20.69 6.03 30.80
CA ASN A 64 21.66 5.99 29.68
C ASN A 64 21.64 7.31 28.91
N THR A 65 22.79 7.75 28.45
CA THR A 65 23.01 8.99 27.70
C THR A 65 23.72 8.75 26.36
N PHE A 66 23.58 7.55 25.81
CA PHE A 66 24.21 7.14 24.55
C PHE A 66 23.71 8.01 23.37
N LEU A 67 22.40 8.31 23.30
CA LEU A 67 21.81 9.26 22.36
C LEU A 67 21.36 10.52 23.12
N GLN A 68 21.30 11.64 22.41
CA GLN A 68 20.59 12.84 22.87
C GLN A 68 19.08 12.67 22.62
N PRO A 69 18.19 13.38 23.35
CA PRO A 69 16.73 13.22 23.19
C PRO A 69 16.26 13.37 21.75
N GLY A 70 16.59 14.45 21.07
CA GLY A 70 16.18 14.68 19.67
C GLY A 70 16.74 13.63 18.69
N ALA A 71 17.96 13.12 18.93
CA ALA A 71 18.52 12.02 18.14
C ALA A 71 17.76 10.71 18.39
N TYR A 72 17.32 10.44 19.61
CA TYR A 72 16.48 9.30 19.93
C TYR A 72 15.12 9.39 19.24
N ASP A 73 14.48 10.56 19.28
CA ASP A 73 13.19 10.82 18.65
C ASP A 73 13.27 10.66 17.12
N ALA A 74 14.35 11.13 16.51
CA ALA A 74 14.62 10.94 15.10
C ALA A 74 14.81 9.44 14.75
N VAL A 75 15.60 8.71 15.54
CA VAL A 75 15.91 7.30 15.29
C VAL A 75 14.64 6.44 15.41
N PHE A 76 13.78 6.63 16.42
CA PHE A 76 12.55 5.82 16.50
C PHE A 76 11.53 6.22 15.41
N THR A 77 11.47 7.50 15.04
CA THR A 77 10.60 7.96 13.95
C THR A 77 11.00 7.34 12.63
N MET A 78 12.28 7.39 12.31
CA MET A 78 12.80 6.82 11.06
C MET A 78 12.73 5.32 11.05
N HIS A 79 13.02 4.62 12.17
CA HIS A 79 12.81 3.17 12.29
C HIS A 79 11.37 2.77 11.92
N GLY A 80 10.37 3.39 12.55
CA GLY A 80 8.96 3.06 12.29
C GLY A 80 8.56 3.36 10.85
N THR A 81 8.90 4.55 10.34
CA THR A 81 8.61 4.97 8.97
C THR A 81 9.26 4.04 7.95
N THR A 82 10.54 3.72 8.12
CA THR A 82 11.30 2.84 7.24
C THR A 82 10.72 1.43 7.22
N MET A 83 10.48 0.83 8.39
CA MET A 83 9.99 -0.56 8.47
C MET A 83 8.62 -0.75 7.85
N ILE A 84 7.73 0.23 7.94
CA ILE A 84 6.38 0.16 7.36
C ILE A 84 6.43 0.47 5.86
N PHE A 85 6.87 1.68 5.48
CA PHE A 85 6.72 2.22 4.13
C PHE A 85 7.82 1.80 3.15
N LEU A 86 9.02 1.45 3.62
CA LEU A 86 10.15 1.11 2.76
C LEU A 86 10.59 -0.36 2.87
N VAL A 87 10.08 -1.11 3.86
CA VAL A 87 10.48 -2.51 4.08
C VAL A 87 9.32 -3.47 3.90
N ILE A 88 8.42 -3.60 4.87
CA ILE A 88 7.45 -4.70 4.90
C ILE A 88 6.50 -4.63 3.69
N MET A 89 5.82 -3.50 3.52
CA MET A 89 4.88 -3.32 2.41
C MET A 89 5.57 -3.49 1.05
N PRO A 90 6.71 -2.82 0.73
CA PRO A 90 7.34 -2.95 -0.58
C PRO A 90 7.95 -4.33 -0.85
N ILE A 91 8.45 -5.06 0.15
CA ILE A 91 8.90 -6.45 -0.04
C ILE A 91 7.73 -7.34 -0.47
N LEU A 92 6.57 -7.21 0.19
CA LEU A 92 5.39 -7.98 -0.16
C LEU A 92 4.87 -7.64 -1.56
N LEU A 93 4.89 -6.36 -1.94
CA LEU A 93 4.59 -5.93 -3.31
C LEU A 93 5.65 -6.40 -4.31
N GLY A 94 6.92 -6.47 -3.93
CA GLY A 94 8.00 -7.04 -4.73
C GLY A 94 7.77 -8.53 -5.03
N PHE A 95 7.39 -9.32 -4.04
CA PHE A 95 6.96 -10.70 -4.24
C PHE A 95 5.72 -10.78 -5.12
N ALA A 96 4.72 -9.92 -4.90
CA ALA A 96 3.52 -9.89 -5.74
C ALA A 96 3.86 -9.56 -7.20
N ASN A 97 4.73 -8.57 -7.46
CA ASN A 97 5.23 -8.23 -8.79
C ASN A 97 5.90 -9.43 -9.48
N TYR A 98 6.74 -10.16 -8.76
CA TYR A 98 7.46 -11.29 -9.35
C TYR A 98 6.56 -12.51 -9.55
N ILE A 99 5.76 -12.86 -8.54
CA ILE A 99 5.09 -14.17 -8.43
C ILE A 99 3.67 -14.15 -9.00
N VAL A 100 2.88 -13.07 -8.81
CA VAL A 100 1.47 -13.06 -9.25
C VAL A 100 1.31 -13.27 -10.75
N PRO A 101 2.07 -12.59 -11.65
CA PRO A 101 1.98 -12.87 -13.08
C PRO A 101 2.29 -14.35 -13.42
N LEU A 102 3.27 -14.96 -12.73
CA LEU A 102 3.59 -16.37 -12.89
C LEU A 102 2.44 -17.26 -12.39
N GLN A 103 1.85 -16.96 -11.24
CA GLN A 103 0.74 -17.74 -10.68
C GLN A 103 -0.52 -17.71 -11.53
N ILE A 104 -0.78 -16.61 -12.23
CA ILE A 104 -1.96 -16.50 -13.11
C ILE A 104 -1.66 -16.85 -14.57
N GLY A 105 -0.42 -17.19 -14.91
CA GLY A 105 0.00 -17.51 -16.27
C GLY A 105 0.06 -16.29 -17.20
N ALA A 106 0.19 -15.09 -16.66
CA ALA A 106 0.37 -13.85 -17.42
C ALA A 106 1.82 -13.70 -17.90
N ARG A 107 2.00 -12.99 -19.02
CA ARG A 107 3.32 -12.70 -19.57
C ARG A 107 4.06 -11.63 -18.80
N ASP A 108 3.35 -10.60 -18.33
CA ASP A 108 3.87 -9.44 -17.60
C ASP A 108 2.73 -8.81 -16.79
N MET A 109 3.01 -7.70 -16.10
CA MET A 109 1.99 -6.82 -15.54
C MET A 109 1.21 -6.11 -16.65
N ALA A 110 -0.03 -5.68 -16.35
CA ALA A 110 -0.90 -5.03 -17.33
C ALA A 110 -0.30 -3.73 -17.90
N PHE A 111 0.41 -2.98 -17.04
CA PHE A 111 1.06 -1.71 -17.40
C PHE A 111 2.54 -1.73 -17.01
N PRO A 112 3.43 -2.31 -17.84
CA PRO A 112 4.84 -2.50 -17.47
C PRO A 112 5.59 -1.19 -17.19
N ARG A 113 5.29 -0.11 -17.92
CA ARG A 113 5.90 1.21 -17.69
C ARG A 113 5.43 1.84 -16.38
N LEU A 114 4.15 1.68 -16.03
CA LEU A 114 3.61 2.12 -14.75
C LEU A 114 4.25 1.34 -13.59
N ASN A 115 4.54 0.05 -13.81
CA ASN A 115 5.25 -0.79 -12.85
C ASN A 115 6.68 -0.29 -12.58
N ALA A 116 7.43 0.06 -13.62
CA ALA A 116 8.74 0.67 -13.46
C ALA A 116 8.67 2.04 -12.75
N PHE A 117 7.70 2.88 -13.13
CA PHE A 117 7.47 4.18 -12.51
C PHE A 117 7.20 4.07 -11.00
N SER A 118 6.35 3.13 -10.58
CA SER A 118 6.03 2.92 -9.16
C SER A 118 7.26 2.53 -8.33
N TYR A 119 8.17 1.71 -8.88
CA TYR A 119 9.44 1.39 -8.21
C TYR A 119 10.33 2.62 -8.03
N TRP A 120 10.47 3.45 -9.06
CA TRP A 120 11.31 4.65 -8.96
C TRP A 120 10.77 5.64 -7.94
N LEU A 121 9.44 5.76 -7.83
CA LEU A 121 8.82 6.59 -6.79
C LEU A 121 9.09 6.05 -5.37
N LEU A 122 9.08 4.74 -5.17
CA LEU A 122 9.49 4.14 -3.90
C LEU A 122 10.95 4.51 -3.56
N LEU A 123 11.86 4.31 -4.51
CA LEU A 123 13.28 4.58 -4.28
C LEU A 123 13.52 6.07 -3.98
N PHE A 124 13.00 6.98 -4.82
CA PHE A 124 13.21 8.42 -4.62
C PHE A 124 12.51 8.95 -3.38
N GLY A 125 11.30 8.48 -3.06
CA GLY A 125 10.62 8.84 -1.82
C GLY A 125 11.41 8.40 -0.58
N GLY A 126 11.95 7.18 -0.59
CA GLY A 126 12.86 6.70 0.46
C GLY A 126 14.15 7.52 0.55
N LEU A 127 14.73 7.90 -0.59
CA LEU A 127 15.92 8.77 -0.59
C LEU A 127 15.61 10.16 -0.03
N ILE A 128 14.45 10.77 -0.34
CA ILE A 128 14.01 12.04 0.24
C ILE A 128 13.99 11.93 1.77
N LEU A 129 13.40 10.86 2.33
CA LEU A 129 13.38 10.61 3.77
C LEU A 129 14.80 10.57 4.36
N TYR A 130 15.72 9.82 3.76
CA TYR A 130 17.08 9.65 4.26
C TYR A 130 18.01 10.85 4.01
N PHE A 131 17.72 11.70 3.01
CA PHE A 131 18.43 12.98 2.82
C PHE A 131 18.27 13.94 4.01
N SER A 132 17.20 13.78 4.80
CA SER A 132 16.99 14.55 6.02
C SER A 132 18.13 14.41 7.03
N PHE A 133 18.76 13.22 7.12
CA PHE A 133 19.94 13.02 7.97
C PHE A 133 21.15 13.84 7.50
N LEU A 134 21.35 13.97 6.18
CA LEU A 134 22.44 14.78 5.62
C LEU A 134 22.19 16.28 5.85
N GLY A 135 20.93 16.70 5.86
CA GLY A 135 20.52 18.07 6.19
C GLY A 135 20.56 18.39 7.70
N GLY A 136 20.81 17.38 8.55
CA GLY A 136 20.87 17.55 10.01
C GLY A 136 19.48 17.71 10.68
N THR A 137 18.40 17.48 9.95
CA THR A 137 17.01 17.63 10.43
C THR A 137 16.17 16.38 10.07
N PRO A 138 16.52 15.18 10.59
CA PRO A 138 15.70 14.00 10.37
C PRO A 138 14.35 14.12 11.09
N PRO A 139 13.27 13.52 10.56
CA PRO A 139 11.95 13.51 11.20
C PRO A 139 12.01 12.90 12.62
N ASP A 140 11.35 13.55 13.57
CA ASP A 140 11.41 13.23 15.00
C ASP A 140 10.05 13.17 15.71
N THR A 141 8.94 13.38 14.98
CA THR A 141 7.58 13.46 15.53
C THR A 141 6.86 12.10 15.63
N GLY A 142 7.54 11.01 15.33
CA GLY A 142 6.97 9.66 15.25
C GLY A 142 6.43 9.32 13.86
N TRP A 143 6.30 8.02 13.54
CA TRP A 143 5.91 7.54 12.22
C TRP A 143 4.49 7.94 11.78
N PHE A 144 3.62 8.33 12.71
CA PHE A 144 2.29 8.83 12.41
C PHE A 144 2.16 10.37 12.51
N ASN A 145 3.25 11.06 12.86
CA ASN A 145 3.44 12.51 12.70
C ASN A 145 2.26 13.37 13.21
N TYR A 146 1.80 13.12 14.44
CA TYR A 146 0.61 13.76 14.99
C TYR A 146 0.72 15.29 15.12
N ALA A 147 -0.30 15.98 14.63
CA ALA A 147 -0.56 17.34 15.04
C ALA A 147 -0.97 17.40 16.54
N PRO A 148 -0.63 18.48 17.29
CA PRO A 148 0.05 19.69 16.84
C PRO A 148 1.59 19.60 16.79
N LEU A 149 2.22 18.48 17.21
CA LEU A 149 3.69 18.37 17.26
C LEU A 149 4.34 18.52 15.87
N SER A 150 3.63 18.15 14.80
CA SER A 150 4.06 18.33 13.41
C SER A 150 3.90 19.74 12.86
N GLU A 151 3.28 20.65 13.64
CA GLU A 151 2.97 22.00 13.24
C GLU A 151 3.89 23.06 13.89
N PRO A 152 4.06 24.24 13.30
CA PRO A 152 4.64 25.37 13.99
C PRO A 152 3.80 25.76 15.23
N PRO A 153 4.38 26.14 16.37
CA PRO A 153 5.81 26.36 16.63
C PRO A 153 6.59 25.13 17.10
N PHE A 154 5.97 23.95 17.20
CA PHE A 154 6.60 22.76 17.76
C PHE A 154 7.65 22.15 16.83
N SER A 155 7.43 22.23 15.51
CA SER A 155 8.35 21.76 14.48
C SER A 155 8.54 22.84 13.42
N LEU A 156 9.56 23.70 13.61
CA LEU A 156 9.87 24.82 12.70
C LEU A 156 10.83 24.41 11.57
N ASP A 157 11.62 23.39 11.78
CA ASP A 157 12.59 22.89 10.83
C ASP A 157 11.94 22.05 9.70
N PRO A 158 12.69 21.67 8.65
CA PRO A 158 12.16 20.90 7.53
C PRO A 158 11.96 19.40 7.80
N SER A 159 12.17 18.89 9.02
CA SER A 159 12.06 17.47 9.37
C SER A 159 10.73 16.85 8.94
N VAL A 160 9.62 17.48 9.34
CA VAL A 160 8.26 17.07 8.97
C VAL A 160 8.02 17.15 7.46
N ASN A 161 8.64 18.13 6.79
CA ASN A 161 8.48 18.31 5.34
C ASN A 161 9.14 17.15 4.57
N TYR A 162 10.32 16.68 5.01
CA TYR A 162 10.96 15.46 4.45
C TYR A 162 10.07 14.24 4.64
N TRP A 163 9.46 14.09 5.82
CA TRP A 163 8.55 12.99 6.09
C TRP A 163 7.31 13.03 5.18
N ALA A 164 6.62 14.18 5.14
CA ALA A 164 5.41 14.34 4.36
C ALA A 164 5.67 14.18 2.85
N LEU A 165 6.72 14.83 2.31
CA LEU A 165 7.05 14.76 0.89
C LEU A 165 7.55 13.37 0.48
N GLY A 166 8.42 12.76 1.29
CA GLY A 166 8.94 11.41 1.02
C GLY A 166 7.82 10.38 0.95
N LEU A 167 6.90 10.41 1.92
CA LEU A 167 5.75 9.50 1.93
C LEU A 167 4.72 9.82 0.85
N LEU A 168 4.49 11.09 0.52
CA LEU A 168 3.60 11.46 -0.59
C LEU A 168 4.11 10.89 -1.92
N VAL A 169 5.40 10.98 -2.18
CA VAL A 169 6.02 10.40 -3.39
C VAL A 169 5.89 8.87 -3.38
N THR A 170 6.17 8.19 -2.26
CA THR A 170 6.00 6.73 -2.18
C THR A 170 4.54 6.31 -2.30
N SER A 171 3.60 7.09 -1.77
CA SER A 171 2.15 6.83 -1.83
C SER A 171 1.64 6.84 -3.27
N VAL A 172 2.07 7.79 -4.11
CA VAL A 172 1.74 7.79 -5.55
C VAL A 172 2.24 6.51 -6.22
N GLY A 173 3.47 6.07 -5.92
CA GLY A 173 4.02 4.80 -6.40
C GLY A 173 3.21 3.58 -5.93
N THR A 174 2.76 3.60 -4.70
CA THR A 174 1.95 2.52 -4.11
C THR A 174 0.57 2.43 -4.76
N ILE A 175 -0.12 3.56 -5.00
CA ILE A 175 -1.39 3.61 -5.73
C ILE A 175 -1.20 3.05 -7.15
N ALA A 176 -0.14 3.47 -7.85
CA ALA A 176 0.19 2.96 -9.20
C ALA A 176 0.40 1.44 -9.20
N THR A 177 1.07 0.88 -8.17
CA THR A 177 1.22 -0.57 -7.99
C THR A 177 -0.13 -1.24 -7.73
N GLY A 178 -0.99 -0.65 -6.89
CA GLY A 178 -2.33 -1.16 -6.60
C GLY A 178 -3.20 -1.26 -7.87
N VAL A 179 -3.26 -0.18 -8.66
CA VAL A 179 -3.96 -0.18 -9.97
C VAL A 179 -3.42 -1.28 -10.87
N ASN A 180 -2.09 -1.36 -11.03
CA ASN A 180 -1.47 -2.30 -11.95
C ASN A 180 -1.69 -3.75 -11.55
N LEU A 181 -1.54 -4.07 -10.27
CA LEU A 181 -1.75 -5.41 -9.72
C LEU A 181 -3.22 -5.85 -9.87
N LEU A 182 -4.17 -4.97 -9.54
CA LEU A 182 -5.59 -5.22 -9.70
C LEU A 182 -5.93 -5.54 -11.16
N VAL A 183 -5.51 -4.67 -12.08
CA VAL A 183 -5.79 -4.85 -13.53
C VAL A 183 -5.17 -6.14 -14.04
N THR A 184 -3.93 -6.44 -13.65
CA THR A 184 -3.23 -7.66 -14.05
C THR A 184 -4.02 -8.91 -13.65
N VAL A 185 -4.43 -9.00 -12.39
CA VAL A 185 -5.18 -10.15 -11.89
C VAL A 185 -6.57 -10.24 -12.54
N VAL A 186 -7.25 -9.10 -12.73
CA VAL A 186 -8.61 -9.09 -13.30
C VAL A 186 -8.61 -9.45 -14.78
N THR A 187 -7.65 -8.96 -15.57
CA THR A 187 -7.74 -9.00 -17.05
C THR A 187 -6.79 -10.00 -17.72
N MET A 188 -5.74 -10.47 -17.02
CA MET A 188 -4.65 -11.23 -17.66
C MET A 188 -4.52 -12.68 -17.20
N ARG A 189 -5.50 -13.23 -16.48
CA ARG A 189 -5.48 -14.65 -16.10
C ARG A 189 -5.44 -15.56 -17.31
N ALA A 190 -4.68 -16.64 -17.20
CA ALA A 190 -4.59 -17.67 -18.23
C ALA A 190 -5.94 -18.31 -18.55
N PRO A 191 -6.13 -18.86 -19.77
CA PRO A 191 -7.32 -19.63 -20.11
C PRO A 191 -7.56 -20.76 -19.11
N GLY A 192 -8.79 -20.87 -18.61
CA GLY A 192 -9.16 -21.87 -17.59
C GLY A 192 -8.99 -21.40 -16.15
N MET A 193 -8.27 -20.31 -15.88
CA MET A 193 -8.13 -19.76 -14.54
C MET A 193 -9.31 -18.83 -14.19
N GLY A 194 -10.42 -19.41 -13.77
CA GLY A 194 -11.52 -18.66 -13.14
C GLY A 194 -11.15 -18.21 -11.73
N TRP A 195 -12.01 -17.37 -11.13
CA TRP A 195 -11.77 -16.77 -9.79
C TRP A 195 -11.40 -17.81 -8.73
N PHE A 196 -12.18 -18.88 -8.58
CA PHE A 196 -11.93 -19.94 -7.59
C PHE A 196 -10.84 -20.96 -8.01
N ARG A 197 -10.08 -20.64 -9.05
CA ARG A 197 -8.90 -21.41 -9.47
C ARG A 197 -7.59 -20.62 -9.30
N MET A 198 -7.66 -19.41 -8.73
CA MET A 198 -6.46 -18.61 -8.41
C MET A 198 -5.79 -19.13 -7.13
N PRO A 199 -4.45 -19.12 -7.05
CA PRO A 199 -3.72 -19.33 -5.81
C PRO A 199 -4.11 -18.34 -4.73
N VAL A 200 -3.95 -18.72 -3.44
CA VAL A 200 -4.36 -17.87 -2.32
C VAL A 200 -3.49 -16.62 -2.24
N PHE A 201 -2.20 -16.71 -2.56
CA PHE A 201 -1.33 -15.54 -2.60
C PHE A 201 -1.81 -14.51 -3.64
N THR A 202 -2.23 -14.96 -4.81
CA THR A 202 -2.85 -14.06 -5.83
C THR A 202 -4.14 -13.42 -5.31
N TRP A 203 -5.01 -14.16 -4.60
CA TRP A 203 -6.21 -13.60 -3.99
C TRP A 203 -5.88 -12.54 -2.95
N MET A 204 -4.96 -12.83 -2.03
CA MET A 204 -4.58 -11.88 -0.99
C MET A 204 -3.93 -10.64 -1.59
N SER A 205 -3.12 -10.78 -2.64
CA SER A 205 -2.53 -9.66 -3.38
C SER A 205 -3.59 -8.80 -4.09
N LEU A 206 -4.63 -9.40 -4.68
CA LEU A 206 -5.75 -8.68 -5.27
C LEU A 206 -6.53 -7.88 -4.22
N ILE A 207 -6.83 -8.50 -3.08
CA ILE A 207 -7.53 -7.84 -1.97
C ILE A 207 -6.68 -6.69 -1.42
N THR A 208 -5.38 -6.88 -1.30
CA THR A 208 -4.42 -5.84 -0.91
C THR A 208 -4.43 -4.66 -1.89
N ALA A 209 -4.49 -4.92 -3.20
CA ALA A 209 -4.59 -3.86 -4.20
C ALA A 209 -5.86 -3.00 -3.99
N TRP A 210 -7.00 -3.59 -3.66
CA TRP A 210 -8.22 -2.86 -3.30
C TRP A 210 -8.04 -2.00 -2.04
N LEU A 211 -7.39 -2.53 -1.00
CA LEU A 211 -7.11 -1.77 0.23
C LEU A 211 -6.18 -0.59 -0.02
N ILE A 212 -5.16 -0.76 -0.85
CA ILE A 212 -4.27 0.32 -1.27
C ILE A 212 -5.08 1.48 -1.86
N LEU A 213 -5.98 1.17 -2.80
CA LEU A 213 -6.81 2.18 -3.48
C LEU A 213 -7.84 2.84 -2.55
N ALA A 214 -8.30 2.13 -1.52
CA ALA A 214 -9.25 2.66 -0.56
C ALA A 214 -8.61 3.50 0.56
N ALA A 215 -7.37 3.20 0.95
CA ALA A 215 -6.78 3.73 2.18
C ALA A 215 -5.68 4.78 1.94
N ILE A 216 -4.73 4.51 1.02
CA ILE A 216 -3.59 5.42 0.76
C ILE A 216 -4.03 6.85 0.39
N PRO A 217 -5.11 7.08 -0.38
CA PRO A 217 -5.53 8.44 -0.71
C PRO A 217 -5.91 9.31 0.49
N SER A 218 -6.39 8.73 1.59
CA SER A 218 -6.63 9.48 2.83
C SER A 218 -5.33 10.00 3.45
N LEU A 219 -4.28 9.19 3.44
CA LEU A 219 -2.95 9.63 3.88
C LEU A 219 -2.40 10.73 2.96
N THR A 220 -2.53 10.59 1.64
CA THR A 220 -2.06 11.63 0.70
C THR A 220 -2.79 12.94 0.88
N ALA A 221 -4.11 12.91 1.15
CA ALA A 221 -4.89 14.11 1.46
C ALA A 221 -4.42 14.77 2.77
N ALA A 222 -4.20 13.98 3.83
CA ALA A 222 -3.71 14.48 5.12
C ALA A 222 -2.31 15.13 4.97
N GLN A 223 -1.39 14.47 4.25
CA GLN A 223 -0.05 15.01 4.01
C GLN A 223 -0.07 16.27 3.16
N ALA A 224 -0.95 16.35 2.14
CA ALA A 224 -1.11 17.54 1.34
C ALA A 224 -1.62 18.71 2.20
N MET A 225 -2.63 18.50 3.04
CA MET A 225 -3.14 19.51 3.97
C MET A 225 -2.07 19.96 4.97
N LEU A 226 -1.27 19.03 5.52
CA LEU A 226 -0.16 19.38 6.42
C LEU A 226 0.90 20.25 5.73
N LEU A 227 1.26 19.95 4.49
CA LEU A 227 2.20 20.77 3.72
C LEU A 227 1.61 22.14 3.39
N ILE A 228 0.30 22.21 3.14
CA ILE A 228 -0.42 23.46 2.90
C ILE A 228 -0.44 24.32 4.18
N ASP A 229 -0.68 23.74 5.36
CA ASP A 229 -0.57 24.43 6.65
C ASP A 229 0.84 25.02 6.82
N ARG A 230 1.87 24.21 6.63
CA ARG A 230 3.26 24.59 6.88
C ARG A 230 3.84 25.59 5.87
N TYR A 231 3.43 25.55 4.60
CA TYR A 231 4.00 26.38 3.55
C TYR A 231 3.11 27.54 3.10
N LEU A 232 1.79 27.38 3.18
CA LEU A 232 0.83 28.36 2.71
C LEU A 232 0.06 29.02 3.85
N GLY A 233 0.32 28.60 5.11
CA GLY A 233 -0.30 29.17 6.32
C GLY A 233 -1.79 28.86 6.43
N ALA A 234 -2.27 27.76 5.87
CA ALA A 234 -3.58 27.24 6.18
C ALA A 234 -3.64 26.73 7.65
N HIS A 235 -4.81 26.33 8.12
CA HIS A 235 -5.01 26.06 9.55
C HIS A 235 -5.74 24.75 9.81
N PHE A 236 -5.55 23.74 8.98
CA PHE A 236 -6.28 22.46 9.12
C PHE A 236 -6.05 21.80 10.48
N PHE A 237 -4.81 21.81 10.96
CA PHE A 237 -4.41 21.09 12.16
C PHE A 237 -3.88 22.02 13.26
N ASP A 238 -3.78 23.31 13.00
CA ASP A 238 -3.31 24.31 13.98
C ASP A 238 -4.43 24.73 14.92
N VAL A 239 -4.43 24.16 16.13
CA VAL A 239 -5.44 24.42 17.16
C VAL A 239 -5.54 25.89 17.60
N ARG A 240 -4.48 26.70 17.39
CA ARG A 240 -4.47 28.15 17.73
C ARG A 240 -5.44 28.94 16.88
N TYR A 241 -5.73 28.45 15.67
CA TYR A 241 -6.65 29.10 14.72
C TYR A 241 -7.95 28.29 14.56
N GLY A 242 -8.22 27.35 15.48
CA GLY A 242 -9.43 26.52 15.47
C GLY A 242 -9.32 25.23 14.66
N GLY A 243 -8.15 24.94 14.11
CA GLY A 243 -7.86 23.66 13.46
C GLY A 243 -7.97 22.48 14.42
N ASP A 244 -8.09 21.26 13.89
CA ASP A 244 -8.40 20.09 14.68
C ASP A 244 -7.32 19.01 14.55
N ALA A 245 -6.55 18.78 15.62
CA ALA A 245 -5.55 17.74 15.70
C ALA A 245 -6.18 16.32 15.62
N VAL A 246 -7.45 16.16 16.06
CA VAL A 246 -8.17 14.88 15.97
C VAL A 246 -8.54 14.55 14.52
N LEU A 247 -8.79 15.57 13.69
CA LEU A 247 -8.98 15.37 12.25
C LEU A 247 -7.73 14.71 11.60
N TRP A 248 -6.50 15.15 11.98
CA TRP A 248 -5.30 14.47 11.53
C TRP A 248 -5.31 12.98 11.90
N GLN A 249 -5.68 12.68 13.15
CA GLN A 249 -5.72 11.29 13.61
C GLN A 249 -6.75 10.46 12.83
N HIS A 250 -7.95 10.98 12.56
CA HIS A 250 -8.95 10.30 11.74
C HIS A 250 -8.45 10.01 10.32
N LEU A 251 -7.88 10.99 9.64
CA LEU A 251 -7.38 10.85 8.28
C LEU A 251 -6.20 9.89 8.22
N PHE A 252 -5.29 9.99 9.21
CA PHE A 252 -4.14 9.10 9.31
C PHE A 252 -4.56 7.65 9.58
N TRP A 253 -5.44 7.42 10.56
CA TRP A 253 -5.83 6.06 10.95
C TRP A 253 -6.83 5.41 10.01
N TYR A 254 -7.62 6.19 9.27
CA TYR A 254 -8.40 5.65 8.15
C TYR A 254 -7.51 4.98 7.10
N PHE A 255 -6.28 5.46 6.93
CA PHE A 255 -5.22 4.76 6.24
C PHE A 255 -4.55 3.72 7.14
N GLY A 256 -4.15 4.09 8.35
CA GLY A 256 -3.19 3.34 9.19
C GLY A 256 -3.68 1.96 9.63
N HIS A 257 -4.97 1.76 9.85
CA HIS A 257 -5.49 0.43 10.14
C HIS A 257 -5.57 -0.46 8.88
N PRO A 258 -6.16 -0.04 7.75
CA PRO A 258 -6.02 -0.81 6.51
C PRO A 258 -4.57 -1.12 6.12
N GLU A 259 -3.60 -0.24 6.42
CA GLU A 259 -2.18 -0.47 6.16
C GLU A 259 -1.66 -1.74 6.83
N VAL A 260 -2.04 -2.02 8.08
CA VAL A 260 -1.61 -3.25 8.74
C VAL A 260 -2.14 -4.49 8.03
N TYR A 261 -3.32 -4.41 7.39
CA TYR A 261 -3.86 -5.50 6.58
C TYR A 261 -3.29 -5.54 5.16
N ILE A 262 -2.87 -4.39 4.59
CA ILE A 262 -2.06 -4.35 3.36
C ILE A 262 -0.77 -5.15 3.56
N MET A 263 -0.19 -5.12 4.76
CA MET A 263 0.99 -5.93 5.12
C MET A 263 0.65 -7.38 5.52
N ALA A 264 -0.49 -7.62 6.18
CA ALA A 264 -0.82 -8.95 6.70
C ALA A 264 -1.43 -9.88 5.63
N LEU A 265 -2.28 -9.39 4.72
CA LEU A 265 -2.98 -10.24 3.76
C LEU A 265 -2.02 -10.96 2.78
N PRO A 266 -1.02 -10.29 2.16
CA PRO A 266 -0.06 -11.02 1.34
C PRO A 266 0.75 -12.03 2.15
N ALA A 267 1.08 -11.71 3.41
CA ALA A 267 1.74 -12.65 4.33
C ALA A 267 0.86 -13.91 4.56
N PHE A 268 -0.44 -13.74 4.79
CA PHE A 268 -1.38 -14.87 4.88
C PHE A 268 -1.43 -15.68 3.59
N GLY A 269 -1.33 -15.01 2.44
CA GLY A 269 -1.21 -15.65 1.13
C GLY A 269 0.03 -16.53 1.05
N ILE A 270 1.20 -16.00 1.41
CA ILE A 270 2.47 -16.76 1.44
C ILE A 270 2.36 -18.01 2.31
N ILE A 271 1.86 -17.87 3.53
CA ILE A 271 1.72 -19.00 4.47
C ILE A 271 0.75 -20.05 3.93
N SER A 272 -0.31 -19.61 3.24
CA SER A 272 -1.29 -20.50 2.61
C SER A 272 -0.74 -21.23 1.37
N GLU A 273 0.36 -20.78 0.78
CA GLU A 273 1.09 -21.50 -0.28
C GLU A 273 2.17 -22.44 0.31
N VAL A 274 2.90 -21.99 1.34
CA VAL A 274 4.03 -22.73 1.92
C VAL A 274 3.56 -23.94 2.71
N ILE A 275 2.60 -23.77 3.63
CA ILE A 275 2.15 -24.87 4.51
C ILE A 275 1.64 -26.08 3.72
N PRO A 276 0.74 -25.96 2.71
CA PRO A 276 0.25 -27.12 1.97
C PRO A 276 1.35 -27.91 1.28
N VAL A 277 2.30 -27.22 0.65
CA VAL A 277 3.40 -27.85 -0.09
C VAL A 277 4.27 -28.70 0.85
N PHE A 278 4.62 -28.19 2.02
CA PHE A 278 5.49 -28.93 2.95
C PHE A 278 4.74 -29.82 3.95
N ALA A 279 3.42 -29.66 4.09
CA ALA A 279 2.56 -30.64 4.76
C ALA A 279 2.11 -31.78 3.82
N ARG A 280 2.40 -31.67 2.51
CA ARG A 280 1.93 -32.62 1.46
C ARG A 280 0.41 -32.84 1.49
N LYS A 281 -0.32 -31.78 1.82
CA LYS A 281 -1.77 -31.81 1.95
C LYS A 281 -2.37 -30.50 1.44
N PRO A 282 -3.42 -30.56 0.60
CA PRO A 282 -4.11 -29.37 0.14
C PRO A 282 -4.58 -28.47 1.28
N LEU A 283 -4.60 -27.15 1.04
CA LEU A 283 -5.11 -26.18 2.00
C LEU A 283 -6.55 -26.52 2.39
N PHE A 284 -6.77 -26.69 3.69
CA PHE A 284 -8.10 -26.93 4.22
C PHE A 284 -8.96 -25.66 4.08
N GLY A 285 -10.18 -25.81 3.54
CA GLY A 285 -11.13 -24.73 3.46
C GLY A 285 -10.74 -23.57 2.51
N TYR A 286 -10.14 -23.85 1.36
CA TYR A 286 -9.71 -22.82 0.39
C TYR A 286 -10.74 -21.70 0.19
N GLY A 287 -12.01 -22.01 -0.08
CA GLY A 287 -13.06 -21.01 -0.30
C GLY A 287 -13.33 -20.14 0.93
N VAL A 288 -13.27 -20.74 2.12
CA VAL A 288 -13.48 -20.04 3.39
C VAL A 288 -12.27 -19.14 3.71
N VAL A 289 -11.05 -19.56 3.37
CA VAL A 289 -9.83 -18.76 3.51
C VAL A 289 -9.88 -17.53 2.59
N VAL A 290 -10.37 -17.69 1.36
CA VAL A 290 -10.57 -16.54 0.43
C VAL A 290 -11.64 -15.59 0.98
N ALA A 291 -12.80 -16.11 1.35
CA ALA A 291 -13.90 -15.32 1.89
C ALA A 291 -13.51 -14.56 3.17
N SER A 292 -12.72 -15.20 4.05
CA SER A 292 -12.20 -14.54 5.25
C SER A 292 -11.23 -13.40 4.92
N GLY A 293 -10.44 -13.49 3.84
CA GLY A 293 -9.60 -12.39 3.36
C GLY A 293 -10.42 -11.19 2.91
N ILE A 294 -11.50 -11.43 2.16
CA ILE A 294 -12.43 -10.38 1.73
C ILE A 294 -13.11 -9.73 2.95
N ALA A 295 -13.56 -10.54 3.91
CA ALA A 295 -14.20 -10.04 5.13
C ALA A 295 -13.24 -9.17 5.97
N ILE A 296 -11.97 -9.58 6.13
CA ILE A 296 -10.95 -8.77 6.81
C ILE A 296 -10.78 -7.42 6.10
N ALA A 297 -10.65 -7.40 4.78
CA ALA A 297 -10.47 -6.17 4.03
C ALA A 297 -11.67 -5.22 4.18
N PHE A 298 -12.89 -5.74 4.09
CA PHE A 298 -14.09 -4.93 4.29
C PHE A 298 -14.15 -4.34 5.72
N LEU A 299 -13.91 -5.16 6.74
CA LEU A 299 -13.91 -4.71 8.12
C LEU A 299 -12.79 -3.70 8.39
N SER A 300 -11.63 -3.86 7.77
CA SER A 300 -10.45 -3.02 8.04
C SER A 300 -10.70 -1.52 7.80
N VAL A 301 -11.53 -1.16 6.83
CA VAL A 301 -11.88 0.24 6.55
C VAL A 301 -12.96 0.80 7.47
N THR A 302 -13.52 0.00 8.38
CA THR A 302 -14.60 0.40 9.30
C THR A 302 -14.17 0.47 10.77
N VAL A 303 -12.90 0.19 11.09
CA VAL A 303 -12.43 0.01 12.47
C VAL A 303 -11.32 0.97 12.91
N TRP A 304 -10.92 1.92 12.08
CA TRP A 304 -9.71 2.74 12.28
C TRP A 304 -9.65 3.47 13.63
N ALA A 305 -10.79 3.88 14.21
CA ALA A 305 -10.78 4.71 15.41
C ALA A 305 -10.51 3.95 16.71
N HIS A 306 -10.28 2.62 16.65
CA HIS A 306 -9.73 1.92 17.80
C HIS A 306 -8.28 2.35 18.14
N HIS A 307 -7.59 3.04 17.25
CA HIS A 307 -6.34 3.73 17.55
C HIS A 307 -6.53 5.05 18.31
N MET A 308 -7.79 5.44 18.61
CA MET A 308 -8.17 6.76 19.10
C MET A 308 -9.07 6.71 20.35
N PHE A 309 -9.16 5.58 21.08
CA PHE A 309 -10.00 5.45 22.25
C PHE A 309 -9.67 6.44 23.40
N THR A 310 -8.47 7.03 23.38
CA THR A 310 -8.03 7.98 24.41
C THR A 310 -8.20 9.45 23.99
N VAL A 311 -8.77 9.75 22.80
CA VAL A 311 -8.95 11.13 22.33
C VAL A 311 -10.30 11.75 22.69
N GLY A 312 -11.21 10.96 23.29
CA GLY A 312 -12.51 11.44 23.73
C GLY A 312 -13.59 11.41 22.63
N LEU A 313 -13.68 10.35 21.84
CA LEU A 313 -14.70 10.18 20.80
C LEU A 313 -16.12 9.98 21.38
N GLY A 314 -16.24 9.63 22.65
CA GLY A 314 -17.49 9.36 23.35
C GLY A 314 -17.93 7.89 23.31
N ASP A 315 -18.74 7.50 24.28
CA ASP A 315 -19.08 6.10 24.57
C ASP A 315 -19.67 5.33 23.37
N VAL A 316 -20.49 6.00 22.55
CA VAL A 316 -21.13 5.36 21.38
C VAL A 316 -20.08 5.00 20.31
N ALA A 317 -19.16 5.92 20.03
CA ALA A 317 -18.10 5.66 19.06
C ALA A 317 -17.13 4.60 19.59
N ASP A 318 -16.72 4.68 20.84
CA ASP A 318 -15.84 3.71 21.48
C ASP A 318 -16.45 2.30 21.48
N ALA A 319 -17.74 2.18 21.81
CA ALA A 319 -18.47 0.89 21.76
C ALA A 319 -18.54 0.35 20.31
N PHE A 320 -18.85 1.20 19.32
CA PHE A 320 -18.93 0.79 17.92
C PHE A 320 -17.58 0.30 17.39
N PHE A 321 -16.51 1.10 17.57
CA PHE A 321 -15.18 0.76 17.08
C PHE A 321 -14.56 -0.40 17.86
N GLY A 322 -14.85 -0.57 19.15
CA GLY A 322 -14.45 -1.73 19.93
C GLY A 322 -15.08 -3.01 19.42
N LEU A 323 -16.40 -3.04 19.26
CA LEU A 323 -17.13 -4.23 18.78
C LEU A 323 -16.75 -4.60 17.33
N SER A 324 -16.70 -3.62 16.43
CA SER A 324 -16.31 -3.86 15.05
C SER A 324 -14.89 -4.40 14.94
N SER A 325 -13.96 -3.91 15.77
CA SER A 325 -12.58 -4.39 15.83
C SER A 325 -12.48 -5.83 16.34
N MET A 326 -13.24 -6.19 17.39
CA MET A 326 -13.30 -7.58 17.86
C MET A 326 -13.84 -8.52 16.79
N THR A 327 -14.74 -8.07 15.93
CA THR A 327 -15.33 -8.89 14.86
C THR A 327 -14.26 -9.36 13.85
N ILE A 328 -13.17 -8.62 13.64
CA ILE A 328 -12.06 -9.02 12.76
C ILE A 328 -11.36 -10.29 13.25
N ALA A 329 -11.40 -10.57 14.55
CA ALA A 329 -10.82 -11.80 15.09
C ALA A 329 -11.46 -13.07 14.51
N VAL A 330 -12.73 -13.03 14.13
CA VAL A 330 -13.47 -14.17 13.57
C VAL A 330 -12.87 -14.61 12.21
N PRO A 331 -12.85 -13.77 11.15
CA PRO A 331 -12.26 -14.18 9.88
C PRO A 331 -10.74 -14.43 9.96
N THR A 332 -10.04 -13.80 10.92
CA THR A 332 -8.62 -14.07 11.17
C THR A 332 -8.44 -15.45 11.79
N GLY A 333 -9.26 -15.82 12.77
CA GLY A 333 -9.28 -17.15 13.39
C GLY A 333 -9.54 -18.26 12.36
N VAL A 334 -10.44 -18.04 11.40
CA VAL A 334 -10.67 -18.97 10.28
C VAL A 334 -9.37 -19.31 9.56
N LYS A 335 -8.49 -18.36 9.31
CA LYS A 335 -7.20 -18.61 8.65
C LYS A 335 -6.29 -19.46 9.52
N VAL A 336 -6.14 -19.12 10.79
CA VAL A 336 -5.30 -19.87 11.75
C VAL A 336 -5.79 -21.32 11.84
N PHE A 337 -7.10 -21.55 12.01
CA PHE A 337 -7.66 -22.89 12.07
C PHE A 337 -7.52 -23.64 10.76
N SER A 338 -7.60 -22.97 9.61
CA SER A 338 -7.38 -23.60 8.30
C SER A 338 -5.93 -24.07 8.12
N TRP A 339 -4.95 -23.30 8.59
CA TRP A 339 -3.54 -23.71 8.60
C TRP A 339 -3.30 -24.90 9.54
N LEU A 340 -3.83 -24.85 10.76
CA LEU A 340 -3.75 -25.97 11.70
C LEU A 340 -4.42 -27.23 11.16
N ALA A 341 -5.60 -27.11 10.56
CA ALA A 341 -6.30 -28.24 9.93
C ALA A 341 -5.54 -28.77 8.69
N THR A 342 -4.78 -27.93 8.00
CA THR A 342 -3.90 -28.37 6.89
C THR A 342 -2.71 -29.17 7.43
N LEU A 343 -2.13 -28.74 8.55
CA LEU A 343 -1.05 -29.48 9.24
C LEU A 343 -1.52 -30.81 9.82
N TRP A 344 -2.74 -30.84 10.37
CA TRP A 344 -3.32 -32.04 10.98
C TRP A 344 -3.44 -33.18 10.00
N GLY A 345 -2.78 -34.30 10.28
CA GLY A 345 -2.74 -35.46 9.40
C GLY A 345 -1.92 -35.28 8.11
N GLY A 346 -1.14 -34.20 7.98
CA GLY A 346 -0.20 -33.98 6.89
C GLY A 346 1.14 -34.72 7.10
N ARG A 347 1.89 -34.89 6.02
CA ARG A 347 3.29 -35.38 6.05
C ARG A 347 4.23 -34.18 6.11
N ILE A 348 4.51 -33.71 7.33
CA ILE A 348 5.23 -32.45 7.54
C ILE A 348 6.72 -32.62 7.22
N HIS A 349 7.23 -31.80 6.30
CA HIS A 349 8.65 -31.67 5.98
C HIS A 349 9.20 -30.38 6.58
N LEU A 350 10.00 -30.49 7.62
CA LEU A 350 10.57 -29.36 8.38
C LEU A 350 11.83 -28.79 7.69
N ASN A 351 11.66 -28.18 6.52
CA ASN A 351 12.69 -27.32 5.92
C ASN A 351 12.57 -25.88 6.45
N VAL A 352 13.52 -25.01 6.10
CA VAL A 352 13.59 -23.65 6.66
C VAL A 352 12.33 -22.83 6.30
N ALA A 353 11.79 -22.94 5.09
CA ALA A 353 10.56 -22.25 4.72
C ALA A 353 9.38 -22.66 5.61
N MET A 354 9.25 -23.97 5.88
CA MET A 354 8.20 -24.48 6.75
C MET A 354 8.39 -24.08 8.21
N LEU A 355 9.64 -24.04 8.70
CA LEU A 355 9.93 -23.59 10.06
C LEU A 355 9.47 -22.15 10.25
N TYR A 356 9.76 -21.23 9.31
CA TYR A 356 9.27 -19.86 9.36
C TYR A 356 7.75 -19.79 9.27
N ALA A 357 7.10 -20.63 8.45
CA ALA A 357 5.64 -20.68 8.38
C ALA A 357 5.00 -21.12 9.70
N LEU A 358 5.59 -22.09 10.41
CA LEU A 358 5.11 -22.52 11.72
C LEU A 358 5.34 -21.45 12.79
N ALA A 359 6.51 -20.80 12.79
CA ALA A 359 6.79 -19.69 13.68
C ALA A 359 5.84 -18.51 13.45
N PHE A 360 5.52 -18.21 12.17
CA PHE A 360 4.49 -17.24 11.81
C PHE A 360 3.15 -17.56 12.49
N VAL A 361 2.64 -18.79 12.33
CA VAL A 361 1.34 -19.19 12.90
C VAL A 361 1.31 -18.96 14.41
N LEU A 362 2.37 -19.35 15.11
CA LEU A 362 2.46 -19.17 16.56
C LEU A 362 2.52 -17.68 16.95
N GLN A 363 3.47 -16.95 16.39
CA GLN A 363 3.75 -15.56 16.79
C GLN A 363 2.63 -14.62 16.37
N PHE A 364 2.08 -14.79 15.16
CA PHE A 364 0.93 -14.02 14.70
C PHE A 364 -0.31 -14.29 15.57
N THR A 365 -0.51 -15.53 16.07
CA THR A 365 -1.62 -15.84 17.00
C THR A 365 -1.44 -15.10 18.32
N ILE A 366 -0.24 -15.04 18.89
CA ILE A 366 0.05 -14.26 20.11
C ILE A 366 -0.27 -12.77 19.86
N GLY A 367 0.22 -12.21 18.74
CA GLY A 367 -0.07 -10.83 18.37
C GLY A 367 -1.55 -10.55 18.13
N GLY A 368 -2.28 -11.50 17.51
CA GLY A 368 -3.72 -11.39 17.29
C GLY A 368 -4.53 -11.39 18.59
N LEU A 369 -4.15 -12.21 19.55
CA LEU A 369 -4.79 -12.22 20.89
C LEU A 369 -4.59 -10.89 21.62
N THR A 370 -3.39 -10.32 21.57
CA THR A 370 -3.14 -8.99 22.15
C THR A 370 -3.87 -7.88 21.38
N GLY A 371 -4.16 -8.07 20.09
CA GLY A 371 -5.04 -7.19 19.31
C GLY A 371 -6.49 -7.18 19.82
N VAL A 372 -7.02 -8.34 20.22
CA VAL A 372 -8.35 -8.44 20.86
C VAL A 372 -8.36 -7.71 22.21
N HIS A 373 -7.24 -7.75 22.95
CA HIS A 373 -7.10 -6.95 24.17
C HIS A 373 -7.26 -5.46 23.89
N PHE A 374 -6.62 -4.91 22.84
CA PHE A 374 -6.76 -3.50 22.46
C PHE A 374 -8.16 -3.14 21.94
N ALA A 375 -8.89 -4.08 21.34
CA ALA A 375 -10.29 -3.87 20.96
C ALA A 375 -11.22 -3.76 22.16
N THR A 376 -10.77 -4.18 23.37
CA THR A 376 -11.48 -4.03 24.64
C THR A 376 -11.17 -2.65 25.22
N VAL A 377 -12.06 -1.67 25.01
CA VAL A 377 -11.83 -0.25 25.32
C VAL A 377 -11.25 0.01 26.71
N PRO A 378 -11.81 -0.52 27.83
CA PRO A 378 -11.22 -0.30 29.16
C PRO A 378 -9.81 -0.85 29.32
N LEU A 379 -9.44 -1.89 28.57
CA LEU A 379 -8.09 -2.46 28.62
C LEU A 379 -7.12 -1.60 27.78
N ASP A 380 -7.59 -1.07 26.64
CA ASP A 380 -6.82 -0.12 25.84
C ASP A 380 -6.49 1.12 26.65
N TRP A 381 -7.44 1.70 27.39
CA TRP A 381 -7.18 2.86 28.26
C TRP A 381 -6.04 2.65 29.26
N GLN A 382 -5.81 1.40 29.71
CA GLN A 382 -4.72 1.06 30.62
C GLN A 382 -3.38 0.83 29.91
N THR A 383 -3.42 0.37 28.65
CA THR A 383 -2.22 -0.08 27.92
C THR A 383 -1.88 0.79 26.72
N HIS A 384 -2.75 1.77 26.41
CA HIS A 384 -2.55 2.72 25.32
C HIS A 384 -1.20 3.44 25.48
N ASP A 385 -0.47 3.58 24.37
CA ASP A 385 0.84 4.24 24.33
C ASP A 385 1.89 3.69 25.33
N THR A 386 1.74 2.44 25.77
CA THR A 386 2.76 1.72 26.56
C THR A 386 3.59 0.77 25.69
N TYR A 387 4.62 0.14 26.29
CA TYR A 387 5.38 -0.94 25.63
C TYR A 387 4.53 -2.18 25.31
N TYR A 388 3.31 -2.31 25.85
CA TYR A 388 2.38 -3.37 25.47
C TYR A 388 1.93 -3.22 24.01
N VAL A 389 1.68 -1.98 23.57
CA VAL A 389 1.40 -1.69 22.15
C VAL A 389 2.59 -2.06 21.27
N VAL A 390 3.81 -1.73 21.73
CA VAL A 390 5.04 -2.04 20.97
C VAL A 390 5.21 -3.55 20.80
N ALA A 391 4.97 -4.32 21.86
CA ALA A 391 4.99 -5.77 21.81
C ALA A 391 3.96 -6.30 20.79
N HIS A 392 2.70 -5.83 20.90
CA HIS A 392 1.61 -6.24 20.03
C HIS A 392 1.96 -6.08 18.56
N PHE A 393 2.30 -4.85 18.12
CA PHE A 393 2.51 -4.64 16.69
C PHE A 393 3.78 -5.32 16.16
N HIS A 394 4.81 -5.56 17.00
CA HIS A 394 5.94 -6.37 16.58
C HIS A 394 5.58 -7.84 16.42
N TYR A 395 4.67 -8.40 17.25
CA TYR A 395 4.21 -9.78 17.06
C TYR A 395 3.36 -9.93 15.80
N VAL A 396 2.52 -8.95 15.43
CA VAL A 396 1.72 -9.04 14.18
C VAL A 396 2.52 -8.68 12.95
N LEU A 397 3.44 -7.70 12.99
CA LEU A 397 4.24 -7.27 11.84
C LEU A 397 5.57 -8.04 11.73
N GLY A 398 6.34 -8.11 12.81
CA GLY A 398 7.60 -8.84 12.84
C GLY A 398 7.38 -10.35 12.90
N GLY A 399 6.68 -10.85 13.90
CA GLY A 399 6.31 -12.26 14.06
C GLY A 399 5.36 -12.76 12.97
N GLY A 400 4.55 -11.88 12.42
CA GLY A 400 3.69 -12.11 11.27
C GLY A 400 4.42 -11.81 9.95
N SER A 401 4.24 -10.61 9.40
CA SER A 401 4.63 -10.29 8.02
C SER A 401 6.11 -10.54 7.72
N LEU A 402 7.05 -10.19 8.62
CA LEU A 402 8.48 -10.43 8.39
C LEU A 402 8.81 -11.93 8.36
N PHE A 403 8.23 -12.75 9.25
CA PHE A 403 8.45 -14.21 9.22
C PHE A 403 7.83 -14.85 7.98
N ALA A 404 6.71 -14.34 7.49
CA ALA A 404 6.16 -14.76 6.20
C ALA A 404 7.07 -14.36 5.03
N ILE A 405 7.68 -13.16 5.05
CA ILE A 405 8.68 -12.71 4.08
C ILE A 405 9.89 -13.65 4.08
N LEU A 406 10.36 -14.08 5.25
CA LEU A 406 11.47 -15.04 5.36
C LEU A 406 11.06 -16.42 4.82
N ALA A 407 9.84 -16.90 5.12
CA ALA A 407 9.30 -18.11 4.52
C ALA A 407 9.26 -18.04 2.99
N ALA A 408 8.76 -16.92 2.43
CA ALA A 408 8.72 -16.64 0.99
C ALA A 408 10.12 -16.58 0.38
N THR A 409 11.07 -15.95 1.09
CA THR A 409 12.47 -15.88 0.65
C THR A 409 13.04 -17.27 0.46
N TYR A 410 12.94 -18.19 1.41
CA TYR A 410 13.42 -19.56 1.24
C TYR A 410 12.60 -20.34 0.21
N TYR A 411 11.29 -20.12 0.12
CA TYR A 411 10.40 -20.82 -0.78
C TYR A 411 10.60 -20.41 -2.25
N TRP A 412 10.62 -19.12 -2.55
CA TRP A 412 10.72 -18.61 -3.92
C TRP A 412 12.13 -18.20 -4.36
N PHE A 413 13.14 -18.21 -3.47
CA PHE A 413 14.52 -17.92 -3.85
C PHE A 413 15.02 -18.78 -5.02
N PRO A 414 14.74 -20.12 -5.07
CA PRO A 414 15.10 -20.94 -6.22
C PRO A 414 14.44 -20.45 -7.51
N LYS A 415 13.17 -20.04 -7.45
CA LYS A 415 12.45 -19.52 -8.60
C LYS A 415 13.03 -18.21 -9.12
N ILE A 416 13.45 -17.34 -8.21
CA ILE A 416 14.00 -16.02 -8.53
C ILE A 416 15.44 -16.11 -9.05
N THR A 417 16.26 -16.98 -8.46
CA THR A 417 17.72 -16.97 -8.66
C THR A 417 18.26 -18.22 -9.38
N GLY A 418 17.48 -19.29 -9.47
CA GLY A 418 17.94 -20.61 -9.93
C GLY A 418 18.88 -21.32 -8.96
N ARG A 419 18.94 -20.88 -7.68
CA ARG A 419 19.84 -21.45 -6.66
C ARG A 419 19.09 -21.74 -5.37
N LEU A 420 19.58 -22.65 -4.56
CA LEU A 420 19.05 -23.02 -3.26
C LEU A 420 19.89 -22.36 -2.15
N LEU A 421 19.21 -21.71 -1.19
CA LEU A 421 19.82 -21.30 0.07
C LEU A 421 20.22 -22.55 0.89
N ASP A 422 21.23 -22.38 1.74
CA ASP A 422 21.75 -23.50 2.53
C ASP A 422 20.81 -23.83 3.70
N GLU A 423 20.26 -25.03 3.71
CA GLU A 423 19.33 -25.48 4.76
C GLU A 423 19.97 -25.56 6.17
N ARG A 424 21.26 -25.85 6.29
CA ARG A 424 21.94 -25.91 7.60
C ARG A 424 22.15 -24.52 8.16
N VAL A 425 22.68 -23.62 7.36
CA VAL A 425 22.85 -22.20 7.72
C VAL A 425 21.48 -21.58 8.00
N GLY A 426 20.50 -21.86 7.15
CA GLY A 426 19.11 -21.38 7.32
C GLY A 426 18.46 -21.80 8.63
N ARG A 427 18.71 -23.02 9.11
CA ARG A 427 18.23 -23.47 10.45
C ARG A 427 18.89 -22.72 11.60
N TRP A 428 20.17 -22.39 11.51
CA TRP A 428 20.84 -21.55 12.50
C TRP A 428 20.24 -20.14 12.49
N ILE A 429 20.04 -19.56 11.31
CA ILE A 429 19.41 -18.23 11.16
C ILE A 429 18.00 -18.27 11.75
N PHE A 430 17.21 -19.29 11.44
CA PHE A 430 15.85 -19.46 11.98
C PHE A 430 15.82 -19.43 13.49
N TRP A 431 16.60 -20.30 14.15
CA TRP A 431 16.60 -20.38 15.61
C TRP A 431 17.13 -19.11 16.27
N GLY A 432 18.18 -18.50 15.70
CA GLY A 432 18.69 -17.23 16.19
C GLY A 432 17.66 -16.10 16.09
N LEU A 433 16.94 -16.01 14.96
CA LEU A 433 15.89 -14.99 14.79
C LEU A 433 14.68 -15.26 15.70
N VAL A 434 14.21 -16.50 15.83
CA VAL A 434 13.08 -16.82 16.71
C VAL A 434 13.41 -16.54 18.17
N ILE A 435 14.58 -16.96 18.64
CA ILE A 435 15.03 -16.72 20.03
C ILE A 435 15.22 -15.22 20.25
N GLY A 436 15.97 -14.55 19.38
CA GLY A 436 16.20 -13.11 19.47
C GLY A 436 14.91 -12.30 19.43
N PHE A 437 13.98 -12.67 18.55
CA PHE A 437 12.67 -12.03 18.44
C PHE A 437 11.87 -12.11 19.74
N ASN A 438 11.69 -13.32 20.28
CA ASN A 438 10.91 -13.49 21.50
C ASN A 438 11.60 -12.86 22.71
N LEU A 439 12.93 -12.92 22.79
CA LEU A 439 13.70 -12.25 23.85
C LEU A 439 13.61 -10.72 23.77
N THR A 440 13.44 -10.17 22.56
CA THR A 440 13.23 -8.73 22.37
C THR A 440 11.80 -8.31 22.69
N PHE A 441 10.81 -8.95 22.10
CA PHE A 441 9.45 -8.40 22.05
C PHE A 441 8.51 -8.99 23.11
N PHE A 442 8.71 -10.21 23.59
CA PHE A 442 7.84 -10.76 24.63
C PHE A 442 7.95 -9.97 25.95
N PRO A 443 9.16 -9.61 26.45
CA PRO A 443 9.28 -8.82 27.66
C PRO A 443 8.66 -7.41 27.57
N MET A 444 8.42 -6.88 26.36
CA MET A 444 7.73 -5.60 26.17
C MET A 444 6.27 -5.64 26.64
N HIS A 445 5.60 -6.80 26.58
CA HIS A 445 4.26 -6.95 27.18
C HIS A 445 4.32 -6.70 28.67
N LEU A 446 5.31 -7.30 29.35
CA LEU A 446 5.49 -7.13 30.79
C LEU A 446 5.87 -5.69 31.17
N LEU A 447 6.71 -5.04 30.34
CA LEU A 447 7.06 -3.63 30.56
C LEU A 447 5.84 -2.71 30.43
N GLY A 448 5.00 -2.93 29.41
CA GLY A 448 3.79 -2.15 29.24
C GLY A 448 2.79 -2.33 30.38
N LEU A 449 2.61 -3.58 30.87
CA LEU A 449 1.76 -3.86 32.04
C LEU A 449 2.34 -3.27 33.33
N LYS A 450 3.66 -3.02 33.39
CA LYS A 450 4.32 -2.29 34.48
C LYS A 450 4.29 -0.76 34.26
N GLY A 451 3.57 -0.27 33.27
CA GLY A 451 3.35 1.14 33.01
C GLY A 451 4.46 1.87 32.27
N MET A 452 5.44 1.19 31.67
CA MET A 452 6.46 1.87 30.86
C MET A 452 5.85 2.43 29.58
N PRO A 453 5.85 3.77 29.37
CA PRO A 453 5.35 4.37 28.13
C PRO A 453 6.26 4.03 26.94
N ARG A 454 5.70 3.89 25.75
CA ARG A 454 6.49 3.83 24.52
C ARG A 454 7.15 5.18 24.24
N ARG A 455 8.20 5.21 23.41
CA ARG A 455 8.99 6.42 23.07
C ARG A 455 9.73 7.04 24.27
N THR A 456 9.83 6.31 25.37
CA THR A 456 10.62 6.72 26.52
C THR A 456 12.09 6.81 26.13
N TYR A 457 12.66 8.01 26.20
CA TYR A 457 14.08 8.28 25.88
C TYR A 457 15.02 7.63 26.92
N THR A 458 14.71 7.81 28.19
CA THR A 458 15.46 7.24 29.32
C THR A 458 14.51 6.99 30.48
N TYR A 459 14.93 6.20 31.44
CA TYR A 459 14.12 5.82 32.61
C TYR A 459 14.98 5.70 33.87
N ASP A 460 14.35 5.88 35.02
CA ASP A 460 14.97 5.67 36.30
C ASP A 460 15.09 4.17 36.64
N ALA A 461 15.90 3.84 37.64
CA ALA A 461 16.06 2.46 38.14
C ALA A 461 14.76 1.95 38.80
N PHE A 462 13.68 1.83 38.03
CA PHE A 462 12.40 1.28 38.51
C PHE A 462 12.49 -0.24 38.64
N PRO A 463 11.90 -0.85 39.65
CA PRO A 463 11.93 -2.30 39.83
C PRO A 463 11.44 -3.05 38.59
N GLY A 464 12.32 -3.85 38.00
CA GLY A 464 12.01 -4.74 36.87
C GLY A 464 11.99 -4.09 35.49
N TRP A 465 12.25 -2.77 35.34
CA TRP A 465 12.38 -2.16 34.01
C TRP A 465 13.78 -2.36 33.41
N GLY A 466 14.83 -2.25 34.24
CA GLY A 466 16.21 -2.39 33.80
C GLY A 466 16.50 -3.77 33.21
N GLU A 467 16.18 -4.82 33.96
CA GLU A 467 16.43 -6.21 33.57
C GLU A 467 15.66 -6.60 32.31
N LEU A 468 14.40 -6.16 32.19
CA LEU A 468 13.59 -6.42 30.99
C LEU A 468 14.13 -5.69 29.77
N ASN A 469 14.54 -4.41 29.89
CA ASN A 469 15.14 -3.65 28.78
C ASN A 469 16.52 -4.23 28.39
N PHE A 470 17.32 -4.67 29.34
CA PHE A 470 18.59 -5.30 29.05
C PHE A 470 18.42 -6.62 28.29
N ALA A 471 17.48 -7.47 28.72
CA ALA A 471 17.15 -8.72 28.02
C ALA A 471 16.68 -8.44 26.57
N GLN A 472 15.85 -7.42 26.38
CA GLN A 472 15.41 -7.00 25.03
C GLN A 472 16.59 -6.55 24.16
N THR A 473 17.55 -5.84 24.73
CA THR A 473 18.76 -5.40 24.01
C THR A 473 19.61 -6.58 23.57
N ILE A 474 19.79 -7.59 24.41
CA ILE A 474 20.47 -8.84 24.04
C ILE A 474 19.71 -9.54 22.92
N GLY A 475 18.37 -9.63 22.99
CA GLY A 475 17.54 -10.20 21.93
C GLY A 475 17.73 -9.48 20.59
N ALA A 476 17.78 -8.15 20.60
CA ALA A 476 17.99 -7.35 19.39
C ALA A 476 19.40 -7.56 18.79
N LEU A 477 20.43 -7.66 19.62
CA LEU A 477 21.80 -7.99 19.17
C LEU A 477 21.86 -9.38 18.54
N ILE A 478 21.17 -10.37 19.12
CA ILE A 478 21.07 -11.71 18.54
C ILE A 478 20.41 -11.62 17.15
N GLN A 479 19.28 -10.90 17.02
CA GLN A 479 18.62 -10.73 15.70
C GLN A 479 19.56 -10.08 14.69
N ALA A 480 20.30 -9.04 15.08
CA ALA A 480 21.26 -8.36 14.19
C ALA A 480 22.32 -9.33 13.65
N VAL A 481 22.92 -10.16 14.51
CA VAL A 481 23.92 -11.16 14.09
C VAL A 481 23.32 -12.12 13.08
N PHE A 482 22.11 -12.62 13.29
CA PHE A 482 21.51 -13.61 12.41
C PHE A 482 20.92 -12.98 11.13
N ILE A 483 20.53 -11.71 11.13
CA ILE A 483 20.22 -10.97 9.89
C ILE A 483 21.50 -10.77 9.05
N LEU A 484 22.62 -10.42 9.65
CA LEU A 484 23.89 -10.32 8.92
C LEU A 484 24.35 -11.69 8.39
N LEU A 485 24.10 -12.77 9.12
CA LEU A 485 24.36 -14.13 8.63
C LEU A 485 23.44 -14.48 7.45
N LEU A 486 22.16 -14.04 7.45
CA LEU A 486 21.26 -14.20 6.31
C LEU A 486 21.78 -13.45 5.08
N VAL A 487 22.20 -12.19 5.25
CA VAL A 487 22.80 -11.39 4.16
C VAL A 487 24.02 -12.10 3.58
N TRP A 488 24.89 -12.60 4.46
CA TRP A 488 26.07 -13.36 4.04
C TRP A 488 25.70 -14.62 3.25
N ASP A 489 24.71 -15.41 3.75
CA ASP A 489 24.29 -16.64 3.07
C ASP A 489 23.66 -16.36 1.70
N VAL A 490 22.82 -15.30 1.60
CA VAL A 490 22.26 -14.84 0.33
C VAL A 490 23.38 -14.47 -0.65
N MET A 491 24.34 -13.64 -0.24
CA MET A 491 25.44 -13.20 -1.09
C MET A 491 26.37 -14.36 -1.50
N ARG A 492 26.65 -15.28 -0.59
CA ARG A 492 27.40 -16.51 -0.86
C ARG A 492 26.65 -17.39 -1.87
N THR A 493 25.32 -17.56 -1.66
CA THR A 493 24.49 -18.42 -2.50
C THR A 493 24.35 -17.86 -3.92
N LEU A 494 24.16 -16.55 -4.07
CA LEU A 494 24.12 -15.90 -5.39
C LEU A 494 25.40 -16.13 -6.21
N ARG A 495 26.55 -16.30 -5.54
CA ARG A 495 27.84 -16.54 -6.21
C ARG A 495 28.12 -18.04 -6.40
N ARG A 496 27.89 -18.88 -5.38
CA ARG A 496 28.41 -20.25 -5.31
C ARG A 496 27.38 -21.29 -4.83
N GLY A 497 26.09 -20.90 -4.66
CA GLY A 497 25.04 -21.82 -4.20
C GLY A 497 24.74 -22.97 -5.15
N ALA A 498 24.19 -24.06 -4.63
CA ALA A 498 23.74 -25.19 -5.42
C ALA A 498 22.66 -24.74 -6.42
N ARG A 499 22.69 -25.26 -7.64
CA ARG A 499 21.65 -24.99 -8.64
C ARG A 499 20.37 -25.68 -8.23
N ALA A 500 19.26 -24.97 -8.38
CA ALA A 500 17.93 -25.52 -8.16
C ALA A 500 17.40 -26.17 -9.43
N SER A 501 16.55 -27.19 -9.27
CA SER A 501 15.66 -27.63 -10.33
C SER A 501 14.52 -26.62 -10.54
N ASP A 502 13.75 -26.78 -11.61
CA ASP A 502 12.63 -25.88 -11.92
C ASP A 502 11.54 -25.91 -10.83
N ASN A 503 11.35 -27.04 -10.16
CA ASN A 503 10.41 -27.22 -9.04
C ASN A 503 11.05 -28.04 -7.91
N PRO A 504 11.96 -27.44 -7.09
CA PRO A 504 12.70 -28.18 -6.08
C PRO A 504 11.83 -28.65 -4.90
N TRP A 505 10.67 -28.04 -4.71
CA TRP A 505 9.77 -28.32 -3.59
C TRP A 505 8.63 -29.28 -3.97
N ASN A 506 8.53 -29.65 -5.25
CA ASN A 506 7.33 -30.29 -5.78
C ASN A 506 6.08 -29.41 -5.46
N GLY A 507 6.20 -28.11 -5.73
CA GLY A 507 5.13 -27.13 -5.55
C GLY A 507 4.02 -27.31 -6.59
N TRP A 508 2.82 -26.78 -6.34
CA TRP A 508 1.61 -27.16 -7.06
C TRP A 508 1.00 -26.05 -7.90
N THR A 509 1.44 -24.82 -7.69
CA THR A 509 0.97 -23.63 -8.38
C THR A 509 1.77 -23.34 -9.66
N LEU A 510 1.22 -22.51 -10.56
CA LEU A 510 1.75 -22.35 -11.92
C LEU A 510 3.19 -21.82 -12.00
N GLU A 511 3.64 -21.01 -11.04
CA GLU A 511 5.01 -20.53 -11.04
C GLU A 511 6.05 -21.66 -11.06
N TRP A 512 5.67 -22.85 -10.61
CA TRP A 512 6.53 -24.03 -10.62
C TRP A 512 6.48 -24.83 -11.94
N ALA A 513 5.62 -24.42 -12.90
CA ALA A 513 5.51 -25.04 -14.22
C ALA A 513 6.48 -24.46 -15.26
N THR A 514 7.31 -23.52 -14.90
CA THR A 514 8.33 -22.88 -15.77
C THR A 514 9.72 -23.00 -15.16
N SER A 515 10.77 -22.72 -15.95
CA SER A 515 12.15 -22.80 -15.50
C SER A 515 12.47 -21.88 -14.31
N SER A 516 13.55 -22.14 -13.62
CA SER A 516 14.08 -21.37 -12.50
C SER A 516 15.46 -20.85 -12.81
N PRO A 517 15.66 -19.55 -13.15
CA PRO A 517 14.65 -18.47 -13.28
C PRO A 517 13.74 -18.63 -14.50
N PRO A 518 12.54 -17.97 -14.49
CA PRO A 518 11.65 -17.98 -15.64
C PRO A 518 12.24 -17.19 -16.83
N PRO A 519 11.93 -17.58 -18.08
CA PRO A 519 12.32 -16.81 -19.26
C PRO A 519 11.57 -15.47 -19.34
N ALA A 520 11.94 -14.61 -20.29
CA ALA A 520 11.33 -13.30 -20.49
C ALA A 520 9.81 -13.38 -20.66
N TYR A 521 9.35 -14.35 -21.40
CA TYR A 521 7.95 -14.61 -21.73
C TYR A 521 7.21 -15.49 -20.70
N ASN A 522 7.81 -15.79 -19.56
CA ASN A 522 7.32 -16.57 -18.43
C ASN A 522 7.06 -18.07 -18.75
N PHE A 523 6.30 -18.41 -19.76
CA PHE A 523 5.91 -19.77 -20.10
C PHE A 523 6.07 -20.08 -21.58
N VAL A 524 6.68 -21.20 -21.89
CA VAL A 524 6.67 -21.78 -23.25
C VAL A 524 5.30 -22.39 -23.56
N ALA A 525 4.75 -23.11 -22.58
CA ALA A 525 3.41 -23.71 -22.65
C ALA A 525 2.80 -23.75 -21.25
N LEU A 526 1.48 -23.55 -21.17
CA LEU A 526 0.75 -23.64 -19.91
C LEU A 526 0.16 -25.04 -19.75
N PRO A 527 0.24 -25.64 -18.55
CA PRO A 527 -0.49 -26.86 -18.26
C PRO A 527 -2.00 -26.60 -18.20
N PRO A 528 -2.85 -27.62 -18.34
CA PRO A 528 -4.29 -27.49 -18.10
C PRO A 528 -4.57 -27.01 -16.68
N ILE A 529 -5.48 -26.05 -16.53
CA ILE A 529 -5.81 -25.43 -15.24
C ILE A 529 -7.19 -25.94 -14.80
N GLY A 530 -7.19 -26.95 -13.93
CA GLY A 530 -8.41 -27.53 -13.34
C GLY A 530 -8.78 -26.93 -11.98
N SER A 531 -7.77 -26.50 -11.19
CA SER A 531 -7.95 -25.92 -9.86
C SER A 531 -6.90 -24.84 -9.57
N ALA A 532 -6.86 -24.35 -8.34
CA ALA A 532 -5.79 -23.47 -7.85
C ALA A 532 -4.41 -24.15 -7.76
N ARG A 533 -4.33 -25.44 -8.06
CA ARG A 533 -3.15 -26.29 -7.92
C ARG A 533 -2.95 -27.17 -9.16
N PRO A 534 -2.73 -26.59 -10.34
CA PRO A 534 -2.72 -27.34 -11.60
C PRO A 534 -1.67 -28.46 -11.64
N LEU A 535 -0.52 -28.31 -10.98
CA LEU A 535 0.51 -29.34 -10.94
C LEU A 535 0.15 -30.51 -10.00
N TRP A 536 -0.60 -30.22 -8.93
CA TRP A 536 -1.19 -31.28 -8.09
C TRP A 536 -2.20 -32.10 -8.86
N ASP A 537 -3.08 -31.44 -9.61
CA ASP A 537 -4.11 -32.10 -10.42
C ASP A 537 -3.48 -33.05 -11.44
N LEU A 538 -2.40 -32.61 -12.11
CA LEU A 538 -1.65 -33.47 -13.04
C LEU A 538 -1.02 -34.70 -12.37
N GLN A 539 -0.46 -34.53 -11.16
CA GLN A 539 0.18 -35.62 -10.42
C GLN A 539 -0.82 -36.70 -9.94
N HIS A 540 -2.06 -36.27 -9.67
CA HIS A 540 -3.10 -37.14 -9.11
C HIS A 540 -4.17 -37.54 -10.13
N ASN A 541 -3.94 -37.30 -11.44
CA ASN A 541 -4.86 -37.58 -12.53
C ASN A 541 -6.28 -37.03 -12.29
N VAL A 542 -6.39 -35.84 -11.67
CA VAL A 542 -7.68 -35.17 -11.51
C VAL A 542 -8.15 -34.73 -12.89
N ALA A 543 -9.33 -35.14 -13.31
CA ALA A 543 -9.87 -34.77 -14.62
C ALA A 543 -9.94 -33.24 -14.76
N ALA A 544 -9.37 -32.72 -15.84
CA ALA A 544 -9.48 -31.31 -16.16
C ALA A 544 -10.96 -30.97 -16.43
N VAL A 545 -11.54 -30.14 -15.58
CA VAL A 545 -12.88 -29.62 -15.81
C VAL A 545 -12.81 -28.64 -16.99
N GLU A 546 -13.69 -28.82 -17.99
CA GLU A 546 -13.75 -27.92 -19.14
C GLU A 546 -13.77 -26.44 -18.68
N ALA A 547 -12.88 -25.65 -19.26
CA ALA A 547 -12.76 -24.24 -18.95
C ALA A 547 -14.01 -23.50 -19.46
N ARG A 548 -14.88 -23.08 -18.55
CA ARG A 548 -15.96 -22.15 -18.92
C ARG A 548 -15.33 -20.80 -19.34
N PRO A 549 -15.88 -20.15 -20.38
CA PRO A 549 -15.44 -18.79 -20.74
C PRO A 549 -15.52 -17.87 -19.51
N ASP A 550 -14.43 -17.20 -19.18
CA ASP A 550 -14.42 -16.19 -18.12
C ASP A 550 -14.96 -14.88 -18.71
N PRO A 551 -16.11 -14.37 -18.24
CA PRO A 551 -16.69 -13.13 -18.77
C PRO A 551 -15.78 -11.90 -18.53
N THR A 552 -14.92 -11.92 -17.52
CA THR A 552 -14.00 -10.80 -17.24
C THR A 552 -12.87 -10.69 -18.27
N ARG A 553 -12.63 -11.72 -19.07
CA ARG A 553 -11.66 -11.73 -20.16
C ARG A 553 -11.98 -10.73 -21.29
N GLN A 554 -13.22 -10.24 -21.33
CA GLN A 554 -13.65 -9.21 -22.26
C GLN A 554 -13.35 -7.79 -21.78
N TRP A 555 -12.98 -7.63 -20.50
CA TRP A 555 -12.68 -6.33 -19.92
C TRP A 555 -11.35 -5.79 -20.46
N ARG A 556 -11.39 -4.54 -20.91
CA ARG A 556 -10.21 -3.87 -21.48
C ARG A 556 -9.36 -3.31 -20.32
N ALA A 557 -8.09 -3.71 -20.24
CA ALA A 557 -7.19 -3.30 -19.18
C ALA A 557 -7.16 -1.78 -18.89
N PRO A 558 -7.11 -0.87 -19.90
CA PRO A 558 -7.15 0.57 -19.63
C PRO A 558 -8.43 1.04 -18.96
N ILE A 559 -9.59 0.44 -19.31
CA ILE A 559 -10.87 0.80 -18.67
C ILE A 559 -10.91 0.35 -17.21
N VAL A 560 -10.48 -0.87 -16.93
CA VAL A 560 -10.39 -1.35 -15.53
C VAL A 560 -9.39 -0.49 -14.75
N GLY A 561 -8.28 -0.09 -15.38
CA GLY A 561 -7.26 0.75 -14.78
C GLY A 561 -7.77 2.14 -14.40
N ILE A 562 -8.48 2.81 -15.32
CA ILE A 562 -9.03 4.14 -15.02
C ILE A 562 -10.12 4.08 -13.95
N LEU A 563 -10.96 3.05 -13.94
CA LEU A 563 -11.98 2.88 -12.91
C LEU A 563 -11.36 2.61 -11.53
N ALA A 564 -10.28 1.82 -11.47
CA ALA A 564 -9.52 1.60 -10.25
C ALA A 564 -8.85 2.89 -9.75
N PHE A 565 -8.27 3.69 -10.64
CA PHE A 565 -7.71 5.00 -10.33
C PHE A 565 -8.78 5.97 -9.84
N ILE A 566 -9.92 6.07 -10.52
CA ILE A 566 -11.06 6.90 -10.10
C ILE A 566 -11.56 6.52 -8.71
N PHE A 567 -11.57 5.24 -8.36
CA PHE A 567 -11.92 4.80 -7.02
C PHE A 567 -10.97 5.38 -5.97
N SER A 568 -9.67 5.41 -6.23
CA SER A 568 -8.70 6.05 -5.33
C SER A 568 -8.90 7.56 -5.23
N GLU A 569 -9.13 8.23 -6.36
CA GLU A 569 -9.39 9.68 -6.40
C GLU A 569 -10.69 10.07 -5.68
N ALA A 570 -11.72 9.22 -5.78
CA ALA A 570 -12.96 9.42 -5.04
C ALA A 570 -12.73 9.38 -3.51
N THR A 571 -11.83 8.54 -3.02
CA THR A 571 -11.42 8.51 -1.61
C THR A 571 -10.64 9.77 -1.23
N PHE A 572 -9.71 10.22 -2.09
CA PHE A 572 -8.96 11.46 -1.89
C PHE A 572 -9.88 12.67 -1.77
N PHE A 573 -10.78 12.88 -2.75
CA PHE A 573 -11.75 13.96 -2.68
C PHE A 573 -12.74 13.80 -1.53
N GLY A 574 -13.11 12.56 -1.18
CA GLY A 574 -13.93 12.27 0.00
C GLY A 574 -13.32 12.82 1.29
N ALA A 575 -12.03 12.63 1.50
CA ALA A 575 -11.31 13.17 2.64
C ALA A 575 -11.34 14.72 2.67
N LEU A 576 -11.11 15.37 1.53
CA LEU A 576 -11.17 16.84 1.41
C LEU A 576 -12.59 17.38 1.60
N ILE A 577 -13.61 16.69 1.07
CA ILE A 577 -15.02 17.08 1.21
C ILE A 577 -15.46 16.99 2.68
N VAL A 578 -15.12 15.90 3.37
CA VAL A 578 -15.44 15.75 4.81
C VAL A 578 -14.76 16.88 5.61
N THR A 579 -13.50 17.16 5.33
CA THR A 579 -12.77 18.28 5.96
C THR A 579 -13.45 19.64 5.70
N PHE A 580 -13.90 19.87 4.46
CA PHE A 580 -14.64 21.10 4.12
C PHE A 580 -15.96 21.20 4.89
N LEU A 581 -16.73 20.12 4.95
CA LEU A 581 -18.02 20.10 5.69
C LEU A 581 -17.82 20.37 7.17
N GLU A 582 -16.73 19.89 7.75
CA GLU A 582 -16.36 20.09 9.15
C GLU A 582 -16.01 21.55 9.45
N TYR A 583 -15.29 22.22 8.52
CA TYR A 583 -14.73 23.56 8.75
C TYR A 583 -15.57 24.72 8.24
N ARG A 584 -16.57 24.48 7.40
CA ARG A 584 -17.31 25.53 6.69
C ARG A 584 -18.01 26.54 7.60
N THR A 585 -18.32 26.17 8.85
CA THR A 585 -19.06 27.01 9.83
C THR A 585 -18.29 27.24 11.14
N ARG A 586 -17.06 26.74 11.27
CA ARG A 586 -16.34 26.76 12.55
C ARG A 586 -15.62 28.05 12.87
N SER A 587 -15.39 28.94 11.91
CA SER A 587 -14.61 30.17 12.17
C SER A 587 -15.33 31.41 11.75
N PRO A 588 -15.14 32.54 12.48
CA PRO A 588 -15.65 33.86 12.09
C PRO A 588 -14.92 34.39 10.86
N GLY A 589 -15.53 35.34 10.16
CA GLY A 589 -14.98 36.00 8.99
C GLY A 589 -15.51 35.44 7.68
N PRO A 590 -14.70 35.38 6.61
CA PRO A 590 -15.14 34.90 5.31
C PRO A 590 -15.84 33.54 5.37
N SER A 591 -16.94 33.41 4.64
CA SER A 591 -17.89 32.32 4.69
C SER A 591 -18.40 31.99 3.27
N PRO A 592 -19.20 30.96 3.08
CA PRO A 592 -19.81 30.69 1.77
C PRO A 592 -20.60 31.86 1.16
N HIS A 593 -21.09 32.79 1.99
CA HIS A 593 -21.84 33.97 1.52
C HIS A 593 -20.97 35.02 0.79
N ASP A 594 -19.65 34.97 0.94
CA ASP A 594 -18.71 35.87 0.26
C ASP A 594 -18.36 35.37 -1.17
N LEU A 595 -18.83 34.18 -1.53
CA LEU A 595 -18.58 33.58 -2.84
C LEU A 595 -19.57 34.11 -3.89
N ASP A 596 -19.08 34.27 -5.13
CA ASP A 596 -19.88 34.76 -6.27
C ASP A 596 -20.59 33.58 -6.97
N VAL A 597 -21.68 33.12 -6.39
CA VAL A 597 -22.44 31.97 -6.88
C VAL A 597 -22.91 32.14 -8.34
N PRO A 598 -23.51 33.30 -8.76
CA PRO A 598 -23.92 33.50 -10.14
C PRO A 598 -22.78 33.37 -11.15
N ARG A 599 -21.63 33.95 -10.84
CA ARG A 599 -20.46 33.91 -11.69
C ARG A 599 -19.92 32.48 -11.81
N THR A 600 -19.75 31.79 -10.69
CA THR A 600 -19.26 30.43 -10.65
C THR A 600 -20.21 29.47 -11.36
N LEU A 601 -21.53 29.70 -11.28
CA LEU A 601 -22.53 28.93 -12.05
C LEU A 601 -22.33 29.10 -13.57
N ILE A 602 -22.05 30.31 -14.06
CA ILE A 602 -21.77 30.56 -15.47
C ILE A 602 -20.54 29.74 -15.93
N PHE A 603 -19.44 29.80 -15.16
CA PHE A 603 -18.25 29.02 -15.50
C PHE A 603 -18.47 27.49 -15.37
N SER A 604 -19.25 27.06 -14.40
CA SER A 604 -19.66 25.65 -14.25
C SER A 604 -20.43 25.14 -15.48
N PHE A 605 -21.27 25.98 -16.11
CA PHE A 605 -21.94 25.63 -17.35
C PHE A 605 -20.95 25.27 -18.46
N PHE A 606 -19.83 25.97 -18.58
CA PHE A 606 -18.80 25.63 -19.58
C PHE A 606 -18.17 24.26 -19.30
N LEU A 607 -17.92 23.92 -18.02
CA LEU A 607 -17.40 22.61 -17.66
C LEU A 607 -18.41 21.51 -18.00
N PHE A 608 -19.69 21.67 -17.63
CA PHE A 608 -20.72 20.69 -17.95
C PHE A 608 -20.96 20.55 -19.47
N ALA A 609 -20.92 21.67 -20.21
CA ALA A 609 -20.99 21.66 -21.67
C ALA A 609 -19.80 20.91 -22.28
N SER A 610 -18.61 20.98 -21.67
CA SER A 610 -17.44 20.25 -22.13
C SER A 610 -17.60 18.74 -22.07
N SER A 611 -18.28 18.21 -21.06
CA SER A 611 -18.66 16.79 -21.02
C SER A 611 -19.61 16.39 -22.14
N GLY A 612 -20.57 17.26 -22.47
CA GLY A 612 -21.44 17.06 -23.63
C GLY A 612 -20.68 17.03 -24.97
N THR A 613 -19.68 17.90 -25.14
CA THR A 613 -18.85 17.93 -26.35
C THR A 613 -17.87 16.74 -26.42
N VAL A 614 -17.32 16.25 -25.28
CA VAL A 614 -16.57 14.98 -25.23
C VAL A 614 -17.44 13.83 -25.75
N TYR A 615 -18.66 13.69 -25.25
CA TYR A 615 -19.58 12.65 -25.68
C TYR A 615 -19.93 12.75 -27.18
N LEU A 616 -20.16 13.95 -27.70
CA LEU A 616 -20.40 14.17 -29.14
C LEU A 616 -19.16 13.78 -29.97
N GLY A 617 -17.95 14.08 -29.48
CA GLY A 617 -16.70 13.67 -30.12
C GLY A 617 -16.60 12.15 -30.21
N GLU A 618 -16.82 11.42 -29.09
CA GLU A 618 -16.83 9.95 -29.09
C GLU A 618 -17.79 9.36 -30.11
N ARG A 619 -19.01 9.90 -30.19
CA ARG A 619 -20.02 9.47 -31.18
C ARG A 619 -19.58 9.70 -32.63
N ARG A 620 -18.79 10.74 -32.91
CA ARG A 620 -18.21 10.97 -34.24
C ARG A 620 -17.10 9.96 -34.54
N LEU A 621 -16.24 9.66 -33.55
CA LEU A 621 -15.19 8.66 -33.70
C LEU A 621 -15.76 7.24 -33.90
N GLU A 622 -16.89 6.91 -33.28
CA GLU A 622 -17.64 5.66 -33.54
C GLU A 622 -18.06 5.47 -34.98
N ARG A 623 -18.27 6.58 -35.70
CA ARG A 623 -18.64 6.61 -37.11
C ARG A 623 -17.44 6.84 -38.03
N ASP A 624 -16.21 6.74 -37.52
CA ASP A 624 -14.95 7.07 -38.20
C ASP A 624 -14.90 8.50 -38.79
N ASP A 625 -15.71 9.43 -38.26
CA ASP A 625 -15.68 10.85 -38.64
C ASP A 625 -14.59 11.58 -37.84
N GLN A 626 -13.36 11.54 -38.36
CA GLN A 626 -12.20 12.16 -37.72
C GLN A 626 -12.29 13.69 -37.60
N ARG A 627 -12.87 14.35 -38.60
CA ARG A 627 -13.02 15.81 -38.55
C ARG A 627 -14.06 16.22 -37.51
N GLY A 628 -15.20 15.53 -37.48
CA GLY A 628 -16.22 15.75 -36.47
C GLY A 628 -15.70 15.46 -35.06
N PHE A 629 -14.91 14.39 -34.88
CA PHE A 629 -14.25 14.06 -33.60
C PHE A 629 -13.35 15.22 -33.17
N LEU A 630 -12.40 15.65 -34.00
CA LEU A 630 -11.45 16.71 -33.64
C LEU A 630 -12.16 18.03 -33.35
N THR A 631 -13.22 18.37 -34.08
CA THR A 631 -14.01 19.60 -33.85
C THR A 631 -14.59 19.61 -32.42
N TRP A 632 -15.29 18.55 -32.05
CA TRP A 632 -15.91 18.45 -30.73
C TRP A 632 -14.88 18.29 -29.60
N TRP A 633 -13.78 17.59 -29.87
CA TRP A 633 -12.68 17.41 -28.91
C TRP A 633 -11.97 18.71 -28.59
N VAL A 634 -11.68 19.54 -29.60
CA VAL A 634 -11.12 20.88 -29.40
C VAL A 634 -12.12 21.78 -28.67
N ALA A 635 -13.41 21.70 -28.99
CA ALA A 635 -14.45 22.43 -28.26
C ALA A 635 -14.43 22.07 -26.76
N SER A 636 -14.25 20.79 -26.39
CA SER A 636 -14.15 20.34 -24.99
C SER A 636 -12.95 20.96 -24.29
N ILE A 637 -11.78 20.98 -24.95
CA ILE A 637 -10.57 21.62 -24.41
C ILE A 637 -10.79 23.13 -24.16
N VAL A 638 -11.39 23.82 -25.10
CA VAL A 638 -11.67 25.26 -24.97
C VAL A 638 -12.65 25.52 -23.83
N LEU A 639 -13.75 24.77 -23.76
CA LEU A 639 -14.76 24.94 -22.70
C LEU A 639 -14.18 24.63 -21.30
N GLY A 640 -13.41 23.58 -21.16
CA GLY A 640 -12.72 23.25 -19.90
C GLY A 640 -11.66 24.30 -19.51
N ALA A 641 -10.95 24.85 -20.49
CA ALA A 641 -10.00 25.96 -20.25
C ALA A 641 -10.70 27.25 -19.81
N ILE A 642 -11.90 27.55 -20.37
CA ILE A 642 -12.71 28.70 -19.93
C ILE A 642 -13.14 28.51 -18.46
N PHE A 643 -13.56 27.31 -18.05
CA PHE A 643 -13.88 27.01 -16.66
C PHE A 643 -12.67 27.26 -15.74
N LEU A 644 -11.51 26.72 -16.09
CA LEU A 644 -10.29 26.88 -15.30
C LEU A 644 -9.86 28.36 -15.22
N ALA A 645 -9.98 29.10 -16.30
CA ALA A 645 -9.74 30.55 -16.29
C ALA A 645 -10.73 31.29 -15.37
N GLY A 646 -12.02 30.86 -15.35
CA GLY A 646 -13.02 31.36 -14.42
C GLY A 646 -12.60 31.17 -12.97
N GLN A 647 -12.14 29.99 -12.59
CA GLN A 647 -11.64 29.70 -11.25
C GLN A 647 -10.43 30.58 -10.87
N VAL A 648 -9.47 30.72 -11.77
CA VAL A 648 -8.30 31.60 -11.53
C VAL A 648 -8.75 33.05 -11.30
N THR A 649 -9.73 33.55 -12.07
CA THR A 649 -10.26 34.90 -11.89
C THR A 649 -11.06 35.07 -10.60
N GLU A 650 -11.73 34.01 -10.10
CA GLU A 650 -12.36 34.01 -8.79
C GLU A 650 -11.31 34.10 -7.67
N TYR A 651 -10.27 33.28 -7.75
CA TYR A 651 -9.16 33.34 -6.79
C TYR A 651 -8.48 34.72 -6.78
N ALA A 652 -8.21 35.29 -7.94
CA ALA A 652 -7.59 36.64 -8.04
C ALA A 652 -8.46 37.71 -7.38
N ARG A 653 -9.79 37.65 -7.51
CA ARG A 653 -10.72 38.55 -6.84
C ARG A 653 -10.66 38.35 -5.32
N LEU A 654 -10.81 37.12 -4.83
CA LEU A 654 -10.77 36.84 -3.39
C LEU A 654 -9.45 37.29 -2.77
N TYR A 655 -8.31 37.10 -3.43
CA TYR A 655 -7.01 37.60 -2.97
C TYR A 655 -6.93 39.14 -2.98
N ALA A 656 -7.55 39.79 -3.96
CA ALA A 656 -7.63 41.27 -4.00
C ALA A 656 -8.50 41.83 -2.84
N ASP A 657 -9.53 41.06 -2.43
CA ASP A 657 -10.38 41.40 -1.29
C ASP A 657 -9.74 41.01 0.07
N GLY A 658 -8.50 40.48 0.06
CA GLY A 658 -7.76 40.06 1.25
C GLY A 658 -8.17 38.69 1.77
N ILE A 659 -8.98 37.95 1.02
CA ILE A 659 -9.42 36.59 1.37
C ILE A 659 -8.43 35.56 0.76
N THR A 660 -7.58 35.01 1.62
CA THR A 660 -6.51 34.11 1.25
C THR A 660 -6.71 32.72 1.90
N ILE A 661 -5.92 31.74 1.51
CA ILE A 661 -5.94 30.41 2.11
C ILE A 661 -5.66 30.40 3.61
N SER A 662 -4.94 31.42 4.10
CA SER A 662 -4.56 31.59 5.51
C SER A 662 -5.54 32.47 6.32
N THR A 663 -6.67 32.89 5.77
CA THR A 663 -7.58 33.83 6.43
C THR A 663 -8.36 33.16 7.56
N ASN A 664 -8.93 31.95 7.32
CA ASN A 664 -9.65 31.17 8.33
C ASN A 664 -9.83 29.71 7.87
N LEU A 665 -10.48 28.87 8.68
CA LEU A 665 -10.70 27.45 8.36
C LEU A 665 -11.53 27.21 7.10
N PHE A 666 -12.58 28.03 6.89
CA PHE A 666 -13.39 27.94 5.68
C PHE A 666 -12.55 28.19 4.43
N THR A 667 -11.74 29.25 4.42
CA THR A 667 -10.91 29.59 3.27
C THR A 667 -9.80 28.56 3.06
N SER A 668 -9.19 28.02 4.12
CA SER A 668 -8.22 26.93 4.04
C SER A 668 -8.85 25.70 3.34
N ALA A 669 -10.03 25.28 3.76
CA ALA A 669 -10.74 24.13 3.18
C ALA A 669 -11.24 24.43 1.75
N PHE A 670 -11.77 25.63 1.51
CA PHE A 670 -12.27 26.07 0.19
C PHE A 670 -11.17 26.07 -0.88
N PHE A 671 -10.06 26.80 -0.62
CA PHE A 671 -8.97 26.88 -1.59
C PHE A 671 -8.29 25.52 -1.83
N THR A 672 -8.19 24.69 -0.81
CA THR A 672 -7.60 23.35 -0.95
C THR A 672 -8.50 22.43 -1.77
N LEU A 673 -9.79 22.31 -1.43
CA LEU A 673 -10.72 21.43 -2.13
C LEU A 673 -10.90 21.85 -3.60
N THR A 674 -11.18 23.13 -3.84
CA THR A 674 -11.38 23.65 -5.20
C THR A 674 -10.07 23.74 -5.99
N GLY A 675 -8.94 23.98 -5.33
CA GLY A 675 -7.60 23.98 -5.92
C GLY A 675 -7.18 22.57 -6.43
N PHE A 676 -7.38 21.54 -5.63
CA PHE A 676 -7.15 20.16 -6.09
C PHE A 676 -8.09 19.76 -7.24
N HIS A 677 -9.37 20.20 -7.18
CA HIS A 677 -10.26 19.99 -8.31
C HIS A 677 -9.74 20.69 -9.58
N GLY A 678 -9.36 21.98 -9.49
CA GLY A 678 -8.77 22.73 -10.60
C GLY A 678 -7.50 22.07 -11.16
N PHE A 679 -6.65 21.49 -10.29
CA PHE A 679 -5.50 20.71 -10.70
C PHE A 679 -5.90 19.47 -11.50
N HIS A 680 -6.94 18.74 -11.10
CA HIS A 680 -7.47 17.58 -11.84
C HIS A 680 -8.07 17.99 -13.19
N VAL A 681 -8.77 19.13 -13.26
CA VAL A 681 -9.23 19.73 -14.54
C VAL A 681 -8.04 20.04 -15.43
N PHE A 682 -6.98 20.64 -14.90
CA PHE A 682 -5.77 20.95 -15.67
C PHE A 682 -5.08 19.71 -16.22
N VAL A 683 -4.92 18.65 -15.41
CA VAL A 683 -4.39 17.35 -15.85
C VAL A 683 -5.29 16.74 -16.93
N GLY A 684 -6.60 16.82 -16.76
CA GLY A 684 -7.57 16.37 -17.75
C GLY A 684 -7.45 17.12 -19.08
N LEU A 685 -7.25 18.43 -19.05
CA LEU A 685 -7.01 19.25 -20.27
C LEU A 685 -5.73 18.82 -20.99
N ILE A 686 -4.65 18.50 -20.25
CA ILE A 686 -3.42 17.96 -20.84
C ILE A 686 -3.72 16.61 -21.51
N ALA A 687 -4.44 15.72 -20.84
CA ALA A 687 -4.80 14.41 -21.41
C ALA A 687 -5.66 14.55 -22.67
N LEU A 688 -6.66 15.43 -22.66
CA LEU A 688 -7.47 15.76 -23.84
C LEU A 688 -6.60 16.33 -24.98
N ALA A 689 -5.66 17.23 -24.68
CA ALA A 689 -4.76 17.79 -25.66
C ALA A 689 -3.85 16.73 -26.30
N VAL A 690 -3.27 15.83 -25.50
CA VAL A 690 -2.46 14.71 -26.00
C VAL A 690 -3.28 13.81 -26.93
N VAL A 691 -4.50 13.44 -26.54
CA VAL A 691 -5.40 12.66 -27.41
C VAL A 691 -5.71 13.42 -28.69
N GLY A 692 -5.96 14.72 -28.62
CA GLY A 692 -6.22 15.56 -29.79
C GLY A 692 -5.04 15.59 -30.80
N VAL A 693 -3.81 15.69 -30.31
CA VAL A 693 -2.59 15.63 -31.11
C VAL A 693 -2.42 14.26 -31.77
N LEU A 694 -2.59 13.17 -31.01
CA LEU A 694 -2.49 11.80 -31.53
C LEU A 694 -3.62 11.51 -32.57
N ALA A 695 -4.83 12.01 -32.32
CA ALA A 695 -5.95 11.89 -33.29
C ALA A 695 -5.65 12.61 -34.61
N ARG A 696 -5.04 13.80 -34.53
CA ARG A 696 -4.61 14.53 -35.75
C ARG A 696 -3.55 13.78 -36.55
N ALA A 697 -2.71 12.99 -35.86
CA ALA A 697 -1.74 12.09 -36.48
C ALA A 697 -2.37 10.81 -37.07
N GLY A 698 -3.66 10.56 -36.85
CA GLY A 698 -4.39 9.41 -37.40
C GLY A 698 -4.32 8.14 -36.53
N ASP A 699 -3.94 8.26 -35.25
CA ASP A 699 -3.74 7.11 -34.36
C ASP A 699 -5.04 6.45 -33.91
N PHE A 700 -6.19 7.13 -33.98
CA PHE A 700 -7.46 6.64 -33.48
C PHE A 700 -8.49 6.42 -34.58
N HIS A 701 -9.25 5.33 -34.44
CA HIS A 701 -10.43 4.99 -35.23
C HIS A 701 -11.37 4.12 -34.37
N HIS A 702 -12.58 3.80 -34.83
CA HIS A 702 -13.56 3.09 -33.98
C HIS A 702 -13.05 1.81 -33.30
N ARG A 703 -12.08 1.11 -33.90
CA ARG A 703 -11.46 -0.10 -33.28
C ARG A 703 -10.29 0.21 -32.35
N ARG A 704 -9.72 1.42 -32.42
CA ARG A 704 -8.56 1.84 -31.59
C ARG A 704 -8.90 3.07 -30.73
N ARG A 705 -10.04 3.05 -30.06
CA ARG A 705 -10.54 4.19 -29.28
C ARG A 705 -10.37 4.05 -27.76
N VAL A 706 -9.86 2.92 -27.26
CA VAL A 706 -9.81 2.67 -25.82
C VAL A 706 -9.11 3.76 -25.01
N VAL A 707 -8.13 4.46 -25.59
CA VAL A 707 -7.47 5.60 -24.94
C VAL A 707 -8.41 6.79 -24.85
N VAL A 708 -9.18 7.05 -25.91
CA VAL A 708 -10.21 8.10 -25.92
C VAL A 708 -11.24 7.80 -24.84
N ASP A 709 -11.80 6.57 -24.83
CA ASP A 709 -12.77 6.13 -23.83
C ASP A 709 -12.20 6.30 -22.38
N THR A 710 -10.92 6.00 -22.16
CA THR A 710 -10.26 6.12 -20.87
C THR A 710 -10.17 7.58 -20.40
N VAL A 711 -9.77 8.50 -21.30
CA VAL A 711 -9.65 9.93 -21.00
C VAL A 711 -11.03 10.56 -20.79
N SER A 712 -12.03 10.13 -21.56
CA SER A 712 -13.43 10.58 -21.40
C SER A 712 -13.99 10.18 -20.02
N ILE A 713 -13.77 8.94 -19.59
CA ILE A 713 -14.21 8.47 -18.26
C ILE A 713 -13.58 9.33 -17.15
N TYR A 714 -12.28 9.63 -17.25
CA TYR A 714 -11.62 10.52 -16.31
C TYR A 714 -12.23 11.92 -16.31
N TRP A 715 -12.49 12.50 -17.52
CA TRP A 715 -13.07 13.84 -17.64
C TRP A 715 -14.46 13.92 -17.01
N HIS A 716 -15.32 12.94 -17.28
CA HIS A 716 -16.65 12.87 -16.68
C HIS A 716 -16.61 12.67 -15.16
N PHE A 717 -15.62 11.96 -14.64
CA PHE A 717 -15.42 11.84 -13.18
C PHE A 717 -15.08 13.21 -12.56
N VAL A 718 -14.13 13.94 -13.15
CA VAL A 718 -13.74 15.29 -12.67
C VAL A 718 -14.94 16.23 -12.69
N ASP A 719 -15.74 16.19 -13.76
CA ASP A 719 -16.98 16.95 -13.87
C ASP A 719 -18.02 16.54 -12.79
N GLY A 720 -18.16 15.24 -12.55
CA GLY A 720 -19.03 14.73 -11.48
C GLY A 720 -18.60 15.17 -10.07
N ILE A 721 -17.29 15.23 -9.80
CA ILE A 721 -16.77 15.78 -8.54
C ILE A 721 -17.10 17.26 -8.42
N TRP A 722 -17.05 18.03 -9.53
CA TRP A 722 -17.45 19.43 -9.51
C TRP A 722 -18.93 19.64 -9.15
N VAL A 723 -19.83 18.78 -9.63
CA VAL A 723 -21.24 18.82 -9.22
C VAL A 723 -21.37 18.72 -7.71
N ILE A 724 -20.62 17.80 -7.07
CA ILE A 724 -20.63 17.63 -5.62
C ILE A 724 -20.03 18.86 -4.93
N ILE A 725 -18.87 19.32 -5.37
CA ILE A 725 -18.19 20.51 -4.81
C ILE A 725 -19.07 21.75 -4.95
N PHE A 726 -19.60 22.01 -6.14
CA PHE A 726 -20.46 23.17 -6.37
C PHE A 726 -21.71 23.14 -5.48
N SER A 727 -22.34 21.97 -5.33
CA SER A 727 -23.50 21.81 -4.47
C SER A 727 -23.19 22.07 -2.98
N LEU A 728 -22.06 21.55 -2.49
CA LEU A 728 -21.69 21.66 -1.07
C LEU A 728 -21.08 23.02 -0.71
N VAL A 729 -20.27 23.58 -1.61
CA VAL A 729 -19.54 24.82 -1.33
C VAL A 729 -20.41 26.05 -1.61
N TYR A 730 -21.09 26.09 -2.75
CA TYR A 730 -21.79 27.28 -3.22
C TYR A 730 -23.29 27.26 -2.92
N LEU A 731 -24.00 26.10 -3.14
CA LEU A 731 -25.46 26.06 -2.98
C LEU A 731 -25.87 25.80 -1.51
N LEU A 732 -25.21 24.85 -0.83
CA LEU A 732 -25.54 24.56 0.56
C LEU A 732 -25.24 25.76 1.47
N GLY A 733 -24.22 26.58 1.12
CA GLY A 733 -23.90 27.81 1.82
C GLY A 733 -24.97 28.91 1.73
N LEU A 734 -25.89 28.85 0.73
CA LEU A 734 -26.98 29.80 0.61
C LEU A 734 -28.18 29.45 1.53
N VAL A 735 -28.26 28.22 2.01
CA VAL A 735 -29.42 27.69 2.78
C VAL A 735 -29.10 27.60 4.27
N SER A 736 -27.82 27.58 4.63
CA SER A 736 -27.30 27.56 6.02
C SER A 736 -26.88 28.94 6.48
#